data_fb65711e168c74f6c498f9a64e4c1869
#
_entry.id   fb65711e168c74f6c498f9a64e4c1869
#
_cell.length_a   1.000
_cell.length_b   1.000
_cell.length_c   1.000
_cell.angle_alpha   90.00
_cell.angle_beta   90.00
_cell.angle_gamma   90.00
#
_symmetry.space_group_name_H-M   'P 1'
#
loop_
_entity.id
_entity.type
_entity.pdbx_description
1 polymer ?
#
loop_
_entity_poly.entity_id
_entity_poly.type
_entity_poly.pdbx_seq_one_letter_code
_entity_poly.pdbx_strand_id
1 'polypeptide(L)'
;MTEGRSSAAAAASLWERDAEIATVTRTLDALRADQSSAGSLLVFRGEAGLGKTALLTETRRIAERRGCTVWSARGGETLKSVPFNVVRQLLQPALVSLLPEEAREYLGDWYDIAGPALGIVDPGEGSVDPQYVCDGLVAAVRRLARREWPLVLIIDDAHWADQETLRWLAAFAERLDDLSVLVVVARRPGEVSGESARHLEAIAAAAGRPVNNLSALTPEATAGLTRATVGRHADDPFCREVWAVTGGNPYDTVELLAKVLDSEVQPVESRAGELRALNRAARGGGLVDRLNGLGIDATQFAWAAAILGTGISVDLVARLASMSTDVAERCAELLRTARILTEPEPVAGTETEAGELEFVHPLIASAVYNSIPPAVCTAMHGVAAQILTETGHGAAEASRHLLKVHPDDDEELVEQLREAARDHLAVGAPDAARRCLERALEEPPRPEVHAHVLLELGHATLLTAPSVTIEHLQSALAMPGLDGGQRVDAVVRLSQALLHNDQLEEAVRTVEAEAARHGAGPVKLRLQAVQFMWEGIHGETVSQERSRALAELAGTCTGRDNSERALLILRGFDAMTHGENAEEVLQLCDRALVNGRLAPGLGWTDGEWGIELLMMLGSAYAYADRLDRAESLFAEALRAYTGAGWRGGHLSLANAFLGLAYRRQGRLRDAETTLREALSLAERVGRGLPLYWSSTCGLVDTLLARGHVEEAWSIAEQYGFAPPYPSTIVLPDIRSVRGRLLLAVGRTEEGINELEAAEKRGGGRARGKPGKPGGGGGGFARVPAGPVPPRPGIPRPCSSRRLPLS
;
A
#
# COMPACT_ATOMS: atom_id res chain seq x y z
N MET A 1 21.25 -32.11 41.27
CA MET A 1 20.15 -31.82 40.34
C MET A 1 19.50 -30.46 40.54
N THR A 2 20.06 -29.56 41.32
CA THR A 2 19.58 -28.17 41.62
C THR A 2 20.46 -27.05 41.05
N GLU A 3 21.65 -27.36 40.53
CA GLU A 3 22.53 -26.36 39.92
C GLU A 3 22.26 -26.14 38.41
N GLY A 4 21.66 -27.11 37.70
CA GLY A 4 21.36 -26.97 36.27
C GLY A 4 20.22 -26.01 35.93
N ARG A 5 19.30 -25.73 36.91
CA ARG A 5 18.18 -24.77 36.70
C ARG A 5 18.61 -23.30 36.92
N SER A 6 19.73 -23.06 37.60
CA SER A 6 20.25 -21.72 37.80
C SER A 6 21.00 -21.19 36.56
N SER A 7 21.64 -22.05 35.78
CA SER A 7 22.35 -21.66 34.54
C SER A 7 21.41 -21.24 33.40
N ALA A 8 20.26 -21.93 33.22
CA ALA A 8 19.26 -21.56 32.21
C ALA A 8 18.52 -20.23 32.54
N ALA A 9 18.36 -19.92 33.84
CA ALA A 9 17.75 -18.64 34.25
C ALA A 9 18.68 -17.44 34.12
N ALA A 10 19.99 -17.64 34.17
CA ALA A 10 21.00 -16.57 34.00
C ALA A 10 21.21 -16.20 32.53
N ALA A 11 20.99 -17.14 31.62
CA ALA A 11 21.01 -16.88 30.15
C ALA A 11 19.77 -16.09 29.67
N ALA A 12 18.72 -15.97 30.48
CA ALA A 12 17.46 -15.28 30.16
C ALA A 12 17.45 -13.78 30.56
N SER A 13 18.51 -13.23 31.16
CA SER A 13 18.57 -11.81 31.50
C SER A 13 19.13 -11.01 30.32
N LEU A 14 18.40 -9.99 29.89
CA LEU A 14 18.88 -9.03 28.88
C LEU A 14 19.87 -8.07 29.54
N TRP A 15 21.09 -8.06 29.03
CA TRP A 15 22.15 -7.19 29.51
C TRP A 15 22.13 -5.83 28.80
N GLU A 16 22.22 -4.73 29.56
CA GLU A 16 22.23 -3.35 29.04
C GLU A 16 21.04 -3.03 28.10
N ARG A 17 19.84 -3.48 28.46
CA ARG A 17 18.57 -3.18 27.72
C ARG A 17 17.52 -2.52 28.62
N ASP A 18 17.95 -1.97 29.76
CA ASP A 18 17.02 -1.37 30.73
C ASP A 18 16.28 -0.15 30.15
N ALA A 19 16.92 0.63 29.31
CA ALA A 19 16.32 1.81 28.67
C ALA A 19 15.24 1.42 27.68
N GLU A 20 15.49 0.41 26.85
CA GLU A 20 14.53 -0.14 25.88
C GLU A 20 13.37 -0.80 26.61
N ILE A 21 13.60 -1.60 27.62
CA ILE A 21 12.58 -2.24 28.46
C ILE A 21 11.74 -1.19 29.19
N ALA A 22 12.35 -0.13 29.72
CA ALA A 22 11.63 0.98 30.33
C ALA A 22 10.74 1.72 29.34
N THR A 23 11.19 1.88 28.09
CA THR A 23 10.40 2.49 27.01
C THR A 23 9.21 1.63 26.65
N VAL A 24 9.41 0.33 26.42
CA VAL A 24 8.33 -0.66 26.19
C VAL A 24 7.32 -0.62 27.33
N THR A 25 7.81 -0.69 28.58
CA THR A 25 6.96 -0.70 29.78
C THR A 25 6.07 0.53 29.88
N ARG A 26 6.63 1.72 29.70
CA ARG A 26 5.86 2.98 29.72
C ARG A 26 4.81 3.04 28.61
N THR A 27 5.15 2.56 27.41
CA THR A 27 4.23 2.56 26.28
C THR A 27 3.08 1.56 26.50
N LEU A 28 3.36 0.39 27.06
CA LEU A 28 2.34 -0.60 27.45
C LEU A 28 1.41 -0.07 28.55
N ASP A 29 1.97 0.61 29.56
CA ASP A 29 1.17 1.20 30.64
C ASP A 29 0.25 2.32 30.11
N ALA A 30 0.71 3.11 29.13
CA ALA A 30 -0.10 4.12 28.46
C ALA A 30 -1.24 3.49 27.62
N LEU A 31 -0.95 2.43 26.85
CA LEU A 31 -1.95 1.71 26.06
C LEU A 31 -3.08 1.14 26.94
N ARG A 32 -2.74 0.63 28.13
CA ARG A 32 -3.71 0.03 29.06
C ARG A 32 -4.52 1.04 29.85
N ALA A 33 -4.06 2.27 29.94
CA ALA A 33 -4.73 3.30 30.74
C ALA A 33 -6.09 3.71 30.16
N ASP A 34 -6.22 3.74 28.83
CA ASP A 34 -7.44 4.16 28.14
C ASP A 34 -7.54 3.47 26.77
N GLN A 35 -8.71 2.85 26.50
CA GLN A 35 -9.02 2.23 25.21
C GLN A 35 -9.14 3.24 24.07
N SER A 36 -9.32 4.52 24.37
CA SER A 36 -9.31 5.62 23.41
C SER A 36 -7.92 6.25 23.22
N SER A 37 -6.88 5.71 23.88
CA SER A 37 -5.52 6.23 23.74
C SER A 37 -5.01 6.04 22.30
N ALA A 38 -4.25 7.02 21.82
CA ALA A 38 -3.55 6.92 20.54
C ALA A 38 -2.58 5.72 20.53
N GLY A 39 -2.53 5.02 19.42
CA GLY A 39 -1.57 3.93 19.22
C GLY A 39 -0.13 4.42 19.24
N SER A 40 0.76 3.49 19.35
CA SER A 40 2.20 3.79 19.41
C SER A 40 3.00 2.83 18.56
N LEU A 41 4.08 3.35 17.98
CA LEU A 41 5.05 2.57 17.22
C LEU A 41 6.43 2.67 17.89
N LEU A 42 7.04 1.52 18.14
CA LEU A 42 8.43 1.41 18.61
C LEU A 42 9.27 0.72 17.55
N VAL A 43 10.36 1.33 17.13
CA VAL A 43 11.30 0.76 16.16
C VAL A 43 12.64 0.49 16.83
N PHE A 44 13.07 -0.77 16.83
CA PHE A 44 14.39 -1.22 17.26
C PHE A 44 15.26 -1.50 16.04
N ARG A 45 16.40 -0.83 15.98
CA ARG A 45 17.37 -0.95 14.90
C ARG A 45 18.70 -1.47 15.43
N GLY A 46 19.31 -2.45 14.78
CA GLY A 46 20.62 -2.97 15.17
C GLY A 46 21.14 -4.03 14.20
N GLU A 47 22.43 -4.19 14.17
CA GLU A 47 23.11 -5.22 13.38
C GLU A 47 22.71 -6.65 13.81
N ALA A 48 23.12 -7.65 13.03
CA ALA A 48 22.90 -9.05 13.35
C ALA A 48 23.50 -9.40 14.72
N GLY A 49 22.80 -10.24 15.50
CA GLY A 49 23.30 -10.72 16.79
C GLY A 49 23.20 -9.75 17.98
N LEU A 50 22.74 -8.48 17.78
CA LEU A 50 22.65 -7.49 18.87
C LEU A 50 21.48 -7.72 19.85
N GLY A 51 20.74 -8.83 19.72
CA GLY A 51 19.68 -9.22 20.65
C GLY A 51 18.32 -8.60 20.38
N LYS A 52 18.01 -8.20 19.13
CA LYS A 52 16.68 -7.71 18.72
C LYS A 52 15.56 -8.70 19.07
N THR A 53 15.67 -9.94 18.59
CA THR A 53 14.70 -11.02 18.86
C THR A 53 14.54 -11.28 20.38
N ALA A 54 15.62 -11.27 21.13
CA ALA A 54 15.58 -11.45 22.59
C ALA A 54 14.81 -10.29 23.27
N LEU A 55 15.02 -9.04 22.82
CA LEU A 55 14.26 -7.88 23.28
C LEU A 55 12.78 -7.98 22.94
N LEU A 56 12.43 -8.44 21.73
CA LEU A 56 11.03 -8.67 21.32
C LEU A 56 10.38 -9.78 22.14
N THR A 57 11.10 -10.87 22.42
CA THR A 57 10.63 -11.96 23.29
C THR A 57 10.35 -11.45 24.72
N GLU A 58 11.24 -10.62 25.28
CA GLU A 58 10.99 -10.00 26.60
C GLU A 58 9.83 -8.99 26.53
N THR A 59 9.70 -8.23 25.42
CA THR A 59 8.56 -7.34 25.19
C THR A 59 7.25 -8.13 25.22
N ARG A 60 7.17 -9.27 24.52
CA ARG A 60 6.03 -10.19 24.53
C ARG A 60 5.71 -10.60 25.97
N ARG A 61 6.72 -11.14 26.71
CA ARG A 61 6.55 -11.59 28.08
C ARG A 61 6.07 -10.50 29.05
N ILE A 62 6.53 -9.26 28.86
CA ILE A 62 6.09 -8.11 29.65
C ILE A 62 4.64 -7.76 29.32
N ALA A 63 4.27 -7.76 28.04
CA ALA A 63 2.92 -7.46 27.56
C ALA A 63 1.89 -8.50 28.06
N GLU A 64 2.19 -9.79 27.90
CA GLU A 64 1.35 -10.90 28.35
C GLU A 64 1.13 -10.88 29.88
N ARG A 65 2.20 -10.64 30.66
CA ARG A 65 2.08 -10.48 32.14
C ARG A 65 1.21 -9.29 32.54
N ARG A 66 1.07 -8.31 31.67
CA ARG A 66 0.17 -7.16 31.84
C ARG A 66 -1.24 -7.40 31.31
N GLY A 67 -1.53 -8.60 30.83
CA GLY A 67 -2.83 -8.98 30.27
C GLY A 67 -3.12 -8.38 28.88
N CYS A 68 -2.06 -8.08 28.09
CA CYS A 68 -2.20 -7.69 26.72
C CYS A 68 -2.28 -8.92 25.81
N THR A 69 -3.11 -8.86 24.76
CA THR A 69 -3.08 -9.80 23.65
C THR A 69 -1.87 -9.48 22.78
N VAL A 70 -1.05 -10.47 22.44
CA VAL A 70 0.18 -10.26 21.65
C VAL A 70 0.16 -11.13 20.42
N TRP A 71 0.25 -10.51 19.25
CA TRP A 71 0.46 -11.19 17.97
C TRP A 71 1.83 -10.87 17.43
N SER A 72 2.49 -11.88 16.89
CA SER A 72 3.84 -11.73 16.36
C SER A 72 3.97 -12.30 14.97
N ALA A 73 4.81 -11.64 14.18
CA ALA A 73 5.21 -12.12 12.87
C ALA A 73 6.71 -11.89 12.69
N ARG A 74 7.27 -12.62 11.71
CA ARG A 74 8.68 -12.52 11.39
C ARG A 74 8.90 -12.47 9.89
N GLY A 75 9.73 -11.52 9.45
CA GLY A 75 10.24 -11.48 8.07
C GLY A 75 11.22 -12.62 7.82
N GLY A 76 11.14 -13.24 6.66
CA GLY A 76 12.03 -14.33 6.23
C GLY A 76 12.68 -14.04 4.89
N GLU A 77 14.00 -14.25 4.79
CA GLU A 77 14.75 -13.98 3.57
C GLU A 77 14.20 -14.78 2.37
N THR A 78 13.80 -16.02 2.58
CA THR A 78 13.21 -16.90 1.56
C THR A 78 11.74 -16.58 1.26
N LEU A 79 11.06 -15.88 2.15
CA LEU A 79 9.63 -15.55 2.07
C LEU A 79 9.33 -14.10 1.69
N LYS A 80 10.36 -13.28 1.50
CA LYS A 80 10.20 -11.87 1.11
C LYS A 80 9.52 -11.68 -0.26
N SER A 81 9.45 -12.73 -1.07
CA SER A 81 8.73 -12.73 -2.35
C SER A 81 7.26 -13.15 -2.23
N VAL A 82 6.83 -13.66 -1.08
CA VAL A 82 5.43 -14.06 -0.83
C VAL A 82 4.64 -12.83 -0.36
N PRO A 83 3.68 -12.33 -1.14
CA PRO A 83 2.95 -11.11 -0.79
C PRO A 83 2.12 -11.30 0.48
N PHE A 84 2.08 -10.26 1.30
CA PHE A 84 1.36 -10.20 2.58
C PHE A 84 1.78 -11.27 3.61
N ASN A 85 2.93 -11.92 3.45
CA ASN A 85 3.36 -13.01 4.32
C ASN A 85 3.38 -12.61 5.81
N VAL A 86 3.98 -11.46 6.13
CA VAL A 86 4.07 -10.98 7.52
C VAL A 86 2.69 -10.54 8.04
N VAL A 87 1.86 -9.94 7.19
CA VAL A 87 0.47 -9.58 7.56
C VAL A 87 -0.37 -10.82 7.86
N ARG A 88 -0.22 -11.87 7.05
CA ARG A 88 -0.89 -13.16 7.28
C ARG A 88 -0.50 -13.74 8.63
N GLN A 89 0.79 -13.83 8.92
CA GLN A 89 1.25 -14.31 10.24
C GLN A 89 0.64 -13.54 11.40
N LEU A 90 0.43 -12.21 11.25
CA LEU A 90 -0.18 -11.39 12.30
C LEU A 90 -1.69 -11.62 12.45
N LEU A 91 -2.43 -11.62 11.35
CA LEU A 91 -3.88 -11.45 11.39
C LEU A 91 -4.66 -12.74 11.11
N GLN A 92 -4.13 -13.63 10.26
CA GLN A 92 -4.80 -14.86 9.86
C GLN A 92 -5.18 -15.77 11.04
N PRO A 93 -4.30 -16.01 12.05
CA PRO A 93 -4.64 -16.91 13.16
C PRO A 93 -5.90 -16.48 13.93
N ALA A 94 -6.09 -15.17 14.12
CA ALA A 94 -7.27 -14.63 14.81
C ALA A 94 -8.56 -14.74 13.98
N LEU A 95 -8.45 -14.83 12.67
CA LEU A 95 -9.60 -14.88 11.74
C LEU A 95 -9.97 -16.30 11.33
N VAL A 96 -9.00 -17.18 11.17
CA VAL A 96 -9.23 -18.61 10.84
C VAL A 96 -9.90 -19.37 11.99
N SER A 97 -9.72 -18.90 13.23
CA SER A 97 -10.44 -19.44 14.39
C SER A 97 -11.96 -19.16 14.39
N LEU A 98 -12.43 -18.28 13.50
CA LEU A 98 -13.84 -17.94 13.31
C LEU A 98 -14.46 -18.80 12.21
N LEU A 99 -15.76 -19.10 12.32
CA LEU A 99 -16.51 -19.65 11.20
C LEU A 99 -16.51 -18.65 10.02
N PRO A 100 -16.57 -19.11 8.76
CA PRO A 100 -16.57 -18.20 7.60
C PRO A 100 -17.65 -17.11 7.64
N GLU A 101 -18.84 -17.43 8.16
CA GLU A 101 -19.93 -16.49 8.35
C GLU A 101 -19.61 -15.44 9.43
N GLU A 102 -18.98 -15.87 10.53
CA GLU A 102 -18.54 -14.97 11.61
C GLU A 102 -17.40 -14.06 11.14
N ALA A 103 -16.44 -14.60 10.38
CA ALA A 103 -15.35 -13.81 9.79
C ALA A 103 -15.90 -12.78 8.78
N ARG A 104 -16.93 -13.14 7.99
CA ARG A 104 -17.61 -12.23 7.06
C ARG A 104 -18.38 -11.14 7.82
N GLU A 105 -19.14 -11.49 8.86
CA GLU A 105 -19.83 -10.50 9.70
C GLU A 105 -18.82 -9.58 10.39
N TYR A 106 -17.71 -10.16 10.85
CA TYR A 106 -16.67 -9.44 11.56
C TYR A 106 -15.91 -8.45 10.66
N LEU A 107 -15.49 -8.87 9.46
CA LEU A 107 -14.80 -8.00 8.50
C LEU A 107 -15.78 -7.12 7.70
N GLY A 108 -17.08 -7.50 7.63
CA GLY A 108 -18.10 -6.79 6.85
C GLY A 108 -17.66 -6.63 5.40
N ASP A 109 -17.84 -5.42 4.84
CA ASP A 109 -17.52 -5.09 3.44
C ASP A 109 -16.03 -5.35 3.05
N TRP A 110 -15.15 -5.55 4.04
CA TRP A 110 -13.74 -5.83 3.82
C TRP A 110 -13.41 -7.31 3.64
N TYR A 111 -14.38 -8.21 3.88
CA TYR A 111 -14.15 -9.65 3.81
C TYR A 111 -13.68 -10.09 2.42
N ASP A 112 -14.37 -9.66 1.37
CA ASP A 112 -14.07 -10.05 -0.01
C ASP A 112 -12.86 -9.28 -0.60
N ILE A 113 -12.32 -8.28 0.11
CA ILE A 113 -11.20 -7.42 -0.33
C ILE A 113 -9.90 -7.80 0.37
N ALA A 114 -9.90 -7.82 1.70
CA ALA A 114 -8.73 -8.16 2.50
C ALA A 114 -8.60 -9.66 2.75
N GLY A 115 -9.71 -10.41 2.66
CA GLY A 115 -9.74 -11.84 2.88
C GLY A 115 -8.81 -12.64 1.98
N PRO A 116 -8.76 -12.38 0.66
CA PRO A 116 -7.81 -13.05 -0.23
C PRO A 116 -6.34 -12.77 0.15
N ALA A 117 -6.01 -11.51 0.48
CA ALA A 117 -4.67 -11.14 0.96
C ALA A 117 -4.30 -11.83 2.26
N LEU A 118 -5.28 -12.11 3.13
CA LEU A 118 -5.11 -12.85 4.38
C LEU A 118 -5.18 -14.38 4.21
N GLY A 119 -5.53 -14.88 3.02
CA GLY A 119 -5.67 -16.31 2.76
C GLY A 119 -6.84 -16.98 3.49
N ILE A 120 -7.92 -16.22 3.78
CA ILE A 120 -9.13 -16.73 4.45
C ILE A 120 -10.31 -16.92 3.49
N VAL A 121 -10.18 -16.48 2.26
CA VAL A 121 -11.15 -16.65 1.16
C VAL A 121 -10.41 -16.64 -0.16
N ASP A 122 -10.93 -17.39 -1.13
CA ASP A 122 -10.37 -17.42 -2.48
C ASP A 122 -10.55 -16.05 -3.18
N PRO A 123 -9.55 -15.62 -3.96
CA PRO A 123 -9.66 -14.38 -4.71
C PRO A 123 -10.78 -14.47 -5.77
N GLY A 124 -11.50 -13.37 -5.98
CA GLY A 124 -12.46 -13.23 -7.06
C GLY A 124 -11.79 -13.09 -8.43
N GLU A 125 -12.60 -13.07 -9.50
CA GLU A 125 -12.08 -12.79 -10.84
C GLU A 125 -11.69 -11.30 -10.98
N GLY A 126 -10.50 -11.03 -11.52
CA GLY A 126 -9.99 -9.70 -11.82
C GLY A 126 -8.91 -9.20 -10.87
N SER A 127 -8.40 -7.99 -11.13
CA SER A 127 -7.39 -7.34 -10.28
C SER A 127 -8.04 -6.46 -9.22
N VAL A 128 -7.51 -6.50 -8.00
CA VAL A 128 -7.92 -5.63 -6.89
C VAL A 128 -6.92 -4.49 -6.72
N ASP A 129 -7.41 -3.28 -6.48
CA ASP A 129 -6.52 -2.13 -6.23
C ASP A 129 -5.74 -2.36 -4.92
N PRO A 130 -4.39 -2.29 -4.97
CA PRO A 130 -3.53 -2.53 -3.81
C PRO A 130 -3.81 -1.62 -2.62
N GLN A 131 -4.25 -0.38 -2.88
CA GLN A 131 -4.57 0.56 -1.81
C GLN A 131 -5.79 0.11 -1.02
N TYR A 132 -6.76 -0.57 -1.66
CA TYR A 132 -7.94 -1.10 -0.96
C TYR A 132 -7.62 -2.27 -0.08
N VAL A 133 -6.74 -3.14 -0.55
CA VAL A 133 -6.25 -4.24 0.29
C VAL A 133 -5.57 -3.66 1.53
N CYS A 134 -4.72 -2.65 1.38
CA CYS A 134 -4.09 -1.96 2.52
C CYS A 134 -5.14 -1.34 3.46
N ASP A 135 -6.14 -0.64 2.95
CA ASP A 135 -7.20 -0.03 3.77
C ASP A 135 -8.08 -1.08 4.45
N GLY A 136 -8.37 -2.19 3.77
CA GLY A 136 -9.07 -3.36 4.33
C GLY A 136 -8.31 -4.01 5.47
N LEU A 137 -7.01 -4.18 5.32
CA LEU A 137 -6.13 -4.70 6.37
C LEU A 137 -6.05 -3.75 7.58
N VAL A 138 -6.00 -2.43 7.37
CA VAL A 138 -6.08 -1.44 8.46
C VAL A 138 -7.43 -1.53 9.18
N ALA A 139 -8.53 -1.68 8.43
CA ALA A 139 -9.87 -1.85 9.02
C ALA A 139 -9.99 -3.16 9.80
N ALA A 140 -9.38 -4.25 9.32
CA ALA A 140 -9.31 -5.52 10.03
C ALA A 140 -8.58 -5.35 11.37
N VAL A 141 -7.38 -4.74 11.38
CA VAL A 141 -6.66 -4.46 12.63
C VAL A 141 -7.48 -3.58 13.57
N ARG A 142 -8.17 -2.56 13.06
CA ARG A 142 -9.03 -1.68 13.88
C ARG A 142 -10.13 -2.44 14.59
N ARG A 143 -10.77 -3.40 13.92
CA ARG A 143 -11.82 -4.23 14.51
C ARG A 143 -11.24 -5.23 15.50
N LEU A 144 -10.15 -5.89 15.14
CA LEU A 144 -9.43 -6.82 16.00
C LEU A 144 -8.89 -6.13 17.27
N ALA A 145 -8.33 -4.93 17.16
CA ALA A 145 -7.85 -4.14 18.28
C ALA A 145 -8.94 -3.77 19.31
N ARG A 146 -10.19 -3.60 18.86
CA ARG A 146 -11.32 -3.34 19.75
C ARG A 146 -11.75 -4.60 20.53
N ARG A 147 -11.67 -5.76 19.88
CA ARG A 147 -12.03 -7.06 20.46
C ARG A 147 -10.95 -7.57 21.42
N GLU A 148 -9.70 -7.46 20.99
CA GLU A 148 -8.54 -8.05 21.66
C GLU A 148 -7.73 -7.00 22.48
N TRP A 149 -8.40 -5.88 22.86
CA TRP A 149 -7.75 -4.81 23.63
C TRP A 149 -7.32 -5.29 25.03
N PRO A 150 -6.11 -4.92 25.49
CA PRO A 150 -5.05 -4.17 24.81
C PRO A 150 -4.25 -5.06 23.84
N LEU A 151 -4.07 -4.61 22.57
CA LEU A 151 -3.42 -5.37 21.51
C LEU A 151 -1.99 -4.88 21.25
N VAL A 152 -1.06 -5.82 21.15
CA VAL A 152 0.35 -5.57 20.79
C VAL A 152 0.72 -6.39 19.55
N LEU A 153 1.23 -5.73 18.51
CA LEU A 153 1.74 -6.36 17.30
C LEU A 153 3.26 -6.31 17.31
N ILE A 154 3.92 -7.45 17.19
CA ILE A 154 5.38 -7.57 17.19
C ILE A 154 5.83 -8.09 15.82
N ILE A 155 6.72 -7.33 15.16
CA ILE A 155 7.29 -7.70 13.85
C ILE A 155 8.80 -7.79 13.99
N ASP A 156 9.33 -9.01 13.92
CA ASP A 156 10.78 -9.23 13.89
C ASP A 156 11.30 -9.27 12.47
N ASP A 157 12.57 -8.94 12.28
CA ASP A 157 13.29 -8.95 11.01
C ASP A 157 12.51 -8.28 9.85
N ALA A 158 11.88 -7.13 10.11
CA ALA A 158 11.03 -6.41 9.14
C ALA A 158 11.77 -6.04 7.83
N HIS A 159 13.09 -6.02 7.81
CA HIS A 159 13.90 -5.83 6.60
C HIS A 159 13.79 -7.00 5.60
N TRP A 160 13.29 -8.15 6.03
CA TRP A 160 12.97 -9.31 5.20
C TRP A 160 11.45 -9.49 4.96
N ALA A 161 10.65 -8.52 5.37
CA ALA A 161 9.22 -8.53 5.01
C ALA A 161 9.05 -8.28 3.50
N ASP A 162 7.96 -8.84 2.96
CA ASP A 162 7.55 -8.61 1.57
C ASP A 162 7.14 -7.14 1.34
N GLN A 163 7.18 -6.72 0.10
CA GLN A 163 6.97 -5.32 -0.27
C GLN A 163 5.54 -4.85 0.01
N GLU A 164 4.57 -5.72 -0.19
CA GLU A 164 3.16 -5.47 0.06
C GLU A 164 2.91 -5.25 1.57
N THR A 165 3.52 -6.08 2.43
CA THR A 165 3.52 -5.88 3.89
C THR A 165 4.17 -4.54 4.28
N LEU A 166 5.34 -4.20 3.70
CA LEU A 166 6.03 -2.95 4.04
C LEU A 166 5.21 -1.73 3.61
N ARG A 167 4.57 -1.78 2.45
CA ARG A 167 3.64 -0.73 1.99
C ARG A 167 2.47 -0.57 2.96
N TRP A 168 1.82 -1.69 3.31
CA TRP A 168 0.74 -1.68 4.29
C TRP A 168 1.19 -1.13 5.65
N LEU A 169 2.34 -1.60 6.16
CA LEU A 169 2.84 -1.19 7.48
C LEU A 169 3.19 0.31 7.52
N ALA A 170 3.74 0.86 6.43
CA ALA A 170 3.99 2.29 6.32
C ALA A 170 2.68 3.10 6.37
N ALA A 171 1.67 2.71 5.57
CA ALA A 171 0.36 3.34 5.58
C ALA A 171 -0.39 3.15 6.91
N PHE A 172 -0.19 2.03 7.57
CA PHE A 172 -0.76 1.73 8.90
C PHE A 172 -0.12 2.59 9.98
N ALA A 173 1.20 2.76 9.95
CA ALA A 173 1.95 3.56 10.92
C ALA A 173 1.49 5.02 10.95
N GLU A 174 1.14 5.60 9.82
CA GLU A 174 0.61 6.97 9.72
C GLU A 174 -0.79 7.14 10.35
N ARG A 175 -1.51 6.04 10.59
CA ARG A 175 -2.89 6.02 11.10
C ARG A 175 -3.01 5.48 12.52
N LEU A 176 -1.91 5.29 13.21
CA LEU A 176 -1.88 4.72 14.57
C LEU A 176 -2.54 5.63 15.60
N ASP A 177 -2.57 6.93 15.39
CA ASP A 177 -3.21 7.89 16.31
C ASP A 177 -4.71 7.60 16.54
N ASP A 178 -5.36 6.95 15.56
CA ASP A 178 -6.78 6.58 15.64
C ASP A 178 -7.02 5.16 16.20
N LEU A 179 -5.96 4.45 16.59
CA LEU A 179 -6.00 3.03 16.94
C LEU A 179 -5.31 2.76 18.26
N SER A 180 -6.00 2.10 19.20
CA SER A 180 -5.41 1.67 20.49
C SER A 180 -4.59 0.39 20.34
N VAL A 181 -3.44 0.48 19.66
CA VAL A 181 -2.53 -0.63 19.36
C VAL A 181 -1.09 -0.21 19.60
N LEU A 182 -0.29 -1.08 20.21
CA LEU A 182 1.17 -0.94 20.20
C LEU A 182 1.76 -1.80 19.09
N VAL A 183 2.52 -1.17 18.20
CA VAL A 183 3.31 -1.87 17.17
C VAL A 183 4.79 -1.81 17.53
N VAL A 184 5.46 -2.95 17.52
CA VAL A 184 6.89 -3.05 17.82
C VAL A 184 7.59 -3.71 16.63
N VAL A 185 8.53 -2.99 16.03
CA VAL A 185 9.22 -3.44 14.81
C VAL A 185 10.71 -3.53 15.07
N ALA A 186 11.32 -4.66 14.72
CA ALA A 186 12.77 -4.81 14.70
C ALA A 186 13.30 -4.89 13.26
N ARG A 187 14.41 -4.17 12.99
CA ARG A 187 15.05 -4.18 11.66
C ARG A 187 16.57 -4.07 11.75
N ARG A 188 17.26 -4.44 10.66
CA ARG A 188 18.69 -4.17 10.48
C ARG A 188 18.91 -2.89 9.67
N PRO A 189 20.03 -2.19 9.87
CA PRO A 189 20.40 -1.07 9.02
C PRO A 189 21.05 -1.58 7.71
N GLY A 190 20.83 -0.88 6.59
CA GLY A 190 21.66 -1.01 5.38
C GLY A 190 21.50 -2.27 4.52
N GLU A 191 20.70 -3.26 4.92
CA GLU A 191 20.56 -4.52 4.17
C GLU A 191 19.56 -4.43 2.99
N VAL A 192 18.78 -3.36 2.91
CA VAL A 192 17.70 -3.22 1.92
C VAL A 192 17.87 -1.94 1.13
N SER A 193 17.66 -2.01 -0.18
CA SER A 193 17.72 -0.87 -1.12
C SER A 193 16.38 -0.65 -1.81
N GLY A 194 16.26 0.44 -2.55
CA GLY A 194 15.09 0.73 -3.37
C GLY A 194 13.83 1.08 -2.57
N GLU A 195 12.69 0.56 -2.99
CA GLU A 195 11.37 0.90 -2.45
C GLU A 195 11.16 0.37 -1.03
N SER A 196 11.60 -0.85 -0.76
CA SER A 196 11.53 -1.43 0.59
C SER A 196 12.29 -0.60 1.62
N ALA A 197 13.45 -0.03 1.25
CA ALA A 197 14.18 0.89 2.12
C ALA A 197 13.38 2.16 2.41
N ARG A 198 12.70 2.72 1.38
CA ARG A 198 11.84 3.90 1.56
C ARG A 198 10.68 3.64 2.52
N HIS A 199 10.00 2.49 2.39
CA HIS A 199 8.94 2.10 3.31
C HIS A 199 9.45 1.93 4.75
N LEU A 200 10.60 1.27 4.94
CA LEU A 200 11.21 1.12 6.27
C LEU A 200 11.60 2.45 6.91
N GLU A 201 12.06 3.43 6.13
CA GLU A 201 12.33 4.78 6.64
C GLU A 201 11.03 5.55 6.92
N ALA A 202 9.98 5.40 6.11
CA ALA A 202 8.66 5.97 6.37
C ALA A 202 8.07 5.43 7.69
N ILE A 203 8.16 4.11 7.92
CA ILE A 203 7.74 3.48 9.18
C ILE A 203 8.51 4.07 10.36
N ALA A 204 9.84 4.24 10.22
CA ALA A 204 10.65 4.83 11.28
C ALA A 204 10.31 6.30 11.54
N ALA A 205 10.02 7.08 10.52
CA ALA A 205 9.60 8.47 10.63
C ALA A 205 8.23 8.62 11.32
N ALA A 206 7.27 7.73 11.00
CA ALA A 206 5.93 7.71 11.61
C ALA A 206 5.96 7.38 13.11
N ALA A 207 7.04 6.76 13.62
CA ALA A 207 7.18 6.47 15.06
C ALA A 207 7.17 7.73 15.95
N GLY A 208 7.35 8.93 15.40
CA GLY A 208 7.31 10.21 16.15
C GLY A 208 8.33 10.30 17.30
N ARG A 209 9.19 9.30 17.45
CA ARG A 209 10.24 9.16 18.48
C ARG A 209 11.55 8.76 17.81
N PRO A 210 12.71 9.05 18.43
CA PRO A 210 13.98 8.56 17.93
C PRO A 210 13.97 7.03 17.82
N VAL A 211 14.46 6.51 16.69
CA VAL A 211 14.66 5.07 16.51
C VAL A 211 15.60 4.56 17.60
N ASN A 212 15.22 3.49 18.30
CA ASN A 212 16.05 2.89 19.32
C ASN A 212 17.16 2.07 18.65
N ASN A 213 18.37 2.63 18.60
CA ASN A 213 19.53 1.94 18.04
C ASN A 213 20.17 1.05 19.12
N LEU A 214 20.17 -0.27 18.90
CA LEU A 214 20.80 -1.22 19.78
C LEU A 214 22.33 -1.22 19.56
N SER A 215 23.09 -1.11 20.63
CA SER A 215 24.55 -1.20 20.63
C SER A 215 25.03 -2.57 21.09
N ALA A 216 26.28 -2.89 20.75
CA ALA A 216 26.98 -4.02 21.34
C ALA A 216 27.15 -3.83 22.85
N LEU A 217 27.34 -4.94 23.58
CA LEU A 217 27.57 -4.94 25.01
C LEU A 217 28.89 -4.27 25.35
N THR A 218 28.94 -3.53 26.47
CA THR A 218 30.18 -3.02 27.03
C THR A 218 31.09 -4.16 27.53
N PRO A 219 32.36 -3.91 27.76
CA PRO A 219 33.25 -4.89 28.40
C PRO A 219 32.68 -5.39 29.74
N GLU A 220 32.07 -4.50 30.54
CA GLU A 220 31.50 -4.80 31.83
C GLU A 220 30.30 -5.75 31.73
N ALA A 221 29.38 -5.47 30.78
CA ALA A 221 28.21 -6.31 30.55
C ALA A 221 28.62 -7.67 29.96
N THR A 222 29.59 -7.69 29.05
CA THR A 222 30.14 -8.93 28.50
C THR A 222 30.81 -9.77 29.62
N ALA A 223 31.52 -9.16 30.55
CA ALA A 223 32.11 -9.85 31.70
C ALA A 223 31.02 -10.41 32.63
N GLY A 224 29.92 -9.65 32.85
CA GLY A 224 28.77 -10.13 33.58
C GLY A 224 28.13 -11.35 32.95
N LEU A 225 27.86 -11.29 31.62
CA LEU A 225 27.33 -12.40 30.83
C LEU A 225 28.27 -13.62 30.85
N THR A 226 29.57 -13.40 30.70
CA THR A 226 30.58 -14.46 30.76
C THR A 226 30.50 -15.17 32.10
N ARG A 227 30.52 -14.44 33.21
CA ARG A 227 30.48 -15.02 34.57
C ARG A 227 29.15 -15.72 34.89
N ALA A 228 28.06 -15.21 34.32
CA ALA A 228 26.78 -15.84 34.47
C ALA A 228 26.71 -17.18 33.71
N THR A 229 27.41 -17.30 32.57
CA THR A 229 27.38 -18.50 31.71
C THR A 229 28.41 -19.56 32.13
N VAL A 230 29.68 -19.19 32.23
CA VAL A 230 30.80 -20.16 32.51
C VAL A 230 31.21 -20.23 33.97
N GLY A 231 30.61 -19.40 34.84
CA GLY A 231 30.83 -19.39 36.30
C GLY A 231 31.55 -18.17 36.81
N ARG A 232 31.28 -17.85 38.06
CA ARG A 232 31.84 -16.65 38.75
C ARG A 232 33.37 -16.63 38.90
N HIS A 233 34.01 -17.76 38.63
CA HIS A 233 35.49 -17.90 38.69
C HIS A 233 36.19 -17.40 37.40
N ALA A 234 35.44 -16.98 36.37
CA ALA A 234 36.04 -16.35 35.19
C ALA A 234 36.74 -15.04 35.58
N ASP A 235 38.05 -14.98 35.32
CA ASP A 235 38.86 -13.83 35.66
C ASP A 235 38.69 -12.65 34.69
N ASP A 236 39.13 -11.46 35.13
CA ASP A 236 38.96 -10.23 34.34
C ASP A 236 39.70 -10.25 32.99
N PRO A 237 40.96 -10.79 32.89
CA PRO A 237 41.62 -10.90 31.62
C PRO A 237 40.90 -11.80 30.62
N PHE A 238 40.40 -12.93 31.07
CA PHE A 238 39.59 -13.82 30.23
C PHE A 238 38.31 -13.13 29.71
N CYS A 239 37.58 -12.45 30.61
CA CYS A 239 36.37 -11.70 30.25
C CYS A 239 36.68 -10.58 29.22
N ARG A 240 37.78 -9.87 29.37
CA ARG A 240 38.24 -8.85 28.39
C ARG A 240 38.56 -9.44 27.05
N GLU A 241 39.18 -10.61 27.00
CA GLU A 241 39.49 -11.29 25.74
C GLU A 241 38.20 -11.80 25.07
N VAL A 242 37.21 -12.29 25.81
CA VAL A 242 35.88 -12.61 25.28
C VAL A 242 35.29 -11.39 24.59
N TRP A 243 35.28 -10.22 25.22
CA TRP A 243 34.79 -8.97 24.61
C TRP A 243 35.62 -8.57 23.38
N ALA A 244 36.97 -8.64 23.46
CA ALA A 244 37.85 -8.28 22.37
C ALA A 244 37.65 -9.17 21.12
N VAL A 245 37.35 -10.45 21.33
CA VAL A 245 37.12 -11.43 20.27
C VAL A 245 35.73 -11.32 19.64
N THR A 246 34.67 -11.01 20.43
CA THR A 246 33.30 -10.94 19.98
C THR A 246 32.85 -9.50 19.61
N GLY A 247 33.67 -8.49 19.99
CA GLY A 247 33.31 -7.08 19.82
C GLY A 247 32.08 -6.68 20.67
N GLY A 248 31.79 -7.47 21.73
CA GLY A 248 30.60 -7.27 22.55
C GLY A 248 29.29 -7.67 21.87
N ASN A 249 29.31 -8.38 20.72
CA ASN A 249 28.10 -8.89 20.11
C ASN A 249 27.49 -9.99 20.99
N PRO A 250 26.24 -9.84 21.50
CA PRO A 250 25.63 -10.80 22.41
C PRO A 250 25.56 -12.23 21.87
N TYR A 251 25.19 -12.37 20.60
CA TYR A 251 25.08 -13.70 19.95
C TYR A 251 26.44 -14.38 19.85
N ASP A 252 27.44 -13.68 19.31
CA ASP A 252 28.80 -14.21 19.19
C ASP A 252 29.36 -14.57 20.59
N THR A 253 29.03 -13.77 21.61
CA THR A 253 29.44 -14.01 22.99
C THR A 253 28.85 -15.31 23.52
N VAL A 254 27.53 -15.51 23.39
CA VAL A 254 26.84 -16.73 23.85
C VAL A 254 27.36 -17.98 23.12
N GLU A 255 27.53 -17.90 21.79
CA GLU A 255 28.08 -18.98 20.97
C GLU A 255 29.52 -19.34 21.38
N LEU A 256 30.36 -18.35 21.60
CA LEU A 256 31.74 -18.57 22.07
C LEU A 256 31.75 -19.23 23.44
N LEU A 257 30.93 -18.74 24.38
CA LEU A 257 30.86 -19.29 25.74
C LEU A 257 30.30 -20.72 25.77
N ALA A 258 29.34 -21.04 24.91
CA ALA A 258 28.85 -22.42 24.74
C ALA A 258 30.01 -23.35 24.32
N LYS A 259 30.86 -22.92 23.39
CA LYS A 259 32.03 -23.71 22.96
C LYS A 259 33.12 -23.80 24.03
N VAL A 260 33.28 -22.77 24.85
CA VAL A 260 34.17 -22.82 26.04
C VAL A 260 33.71 -23.92 27.01
N LEU A 261 32.40 -24.02 27.25
CA LEU A 261 31.81 -25.06 28.08
C LEU A 261 31.98 -26.46 27.49
N ASP A 262 31.72 -26.61 26.19
CA ASP A 262 31.84 -27.90 25.46
C ASP A 262 33.30 -28.38 25.38
N SER A 263 34.25 -27.45 25.32
CA SER A 263 35.72 -27.74 25.18
C SER A 263 36.42 -27.85 26.52
N GLU A 264 35.68 -27.79 27.64
CA GLU A 264 36.23 -27.80 29.04
C GLU A 264 37.40 -26.80 29.25
N VAL A 265 37.44 -25.69 28.50
CA VAL A 265 38.42 -24.64 28.65
C VAL A 265 38.17 -23.88 29.96
N GLN A 266 39.17 -23.86 30.85
CA GLN A 266 39.06 -23.09 32.09
C GLN A 266 39.03 -21.58 31.78
N PRO A 267 38.10 -20.80 32.37
CA PRO A 267 37.93 -19.38 32.10
C PRO A 267 38.93 -18.51 32.86
N VAL A 268 40.23 -18.73 32.56
CA VAL A 268 41.38 -18.03 33.18
C VAL A 268 42.31 -17.43 32.12
N GLU A 269 43.09 -16.40 32.49
CA GLU A 269 44.00 -15.65 31.61
C GLU A 269 44.90 -16.56 30.76
N SER A 270 45.48 -17.58 31.38
CA SER A 270 46.41 -18.51 30.70
C SER A 270 45.80 -19.25 29.50
N ARG A 271 44.47 -19.34 29.45
CA ARG A 271 43.69 -20.00 28.38
C ARG A 271 42.99 -19.00 27.45
N ALA A 272 43.05 -17.71 27.72
CA ALA A 272 42.38 -16.66 26.93
C ALA A 272 42.80 -16.66 25.44
N GLY A 273 44.02 -17.02 25.13
CA GLY A 273 44.54 -17.14 23.76
C GLY A 273 43.79 -18.16 22.89
N GLU A 274 43.11 -19.17 23.49
CA GLU A 274 42.37 -20.19 22.77
C GLU A 274 41.02 -19.67 22.25
N LEU A 275 40.48 -18.61 22.85
CA LEU A 275 39.18 -18.01 22.46
C LEU A 275 39.15 -17.56 21.01
N ARG A 276 40.23 -17.07 20.44
CA ARG A 276 40.32 -16.68 19.02
C ARG A 276 40.17 -17.87 18.07
N ALA A 277 40.72 -19.03 18.46
CA ALA A 277 40.58 -20.23 17.68
C ALA A 277 39.14 -20.80 17.76
N LEU A 278 38.55 -20.81 18.95
CA LEU A 278 37.16 -21.19 19.19
C LEU A 278 36.18 -20.29 18.47
N ASN A 279 36.42 -18.98 18.47
CA ASN A 279 35.52 -18.03 17.77
C ASN A 279 35.59 -18.17 16.25
N ARG A 280 36.77 -18.44 15.68
CA ARG A 280 36.85 -18.76 14.23
C ARG A 280 36.11 -20.03 13.87
N ALA A 281 36.18 -21.03 14.73
CA ALA A 281 35.41 -22.27 14.57
C ALA A 281 33.87 -22.03 14.78
N ALA A 282 33.46 -20.98 15.54
CA ALA A 282 32.06 -20.57 15.72
C ALA A 282 31.46 -19.90 14.48
N ARG A 283 32.24 -18.97 13.87
CA ARG A 283 31.71 -18.05 12.82
C ARG A 283 31.52 -18.64 11.43
N GLY A 284 31.88 -19.85 11.09
CA GLY A 284 31.72 -20.27 9.71
C GLY A 284 31.79 -21.76 9.39
N GLY A 285 32.37 -22.60 10.25
CA GLY A 285 32.47 -24.02 9.96
C GLY A 285 31.59 -24.90 10.84
N GLY A 286 31.28 -24.46 12.03
CA GLY A 286 30.72 -25.32 13.07
C GLY A 286 29.32 -25.85 12.81
N LEU A 287 28.44 -25.07 12.18
CA LEU A 287 27.08 -25.54 11.86
C LEU A 287 27.08 -26.48 10.65
N VAL A 288 27.79 -26.10 9.57
CA VAL A 288 27.89 -26.91 8.35
C VAL A 288 28.62 -28.21 8.65
N ASP A 289 29.73 -28.17 9.44
CA ASP A 289 30.48 -29.36 9.87
C ASP A 289 29.61 -30.27 10.77
N ARG A 290 28.81 -29.66 11.68
CA ARG A 290 27.88 -30.40 12.54
C ARG A 290 26.78 -31.05 11.72
N LEU A 291 26.22 -30.33 10.74
CA LEU A 291 25.20 -30.85 9.82
C LEU A 291 25.76 -32.02 8.99
N ASN A 292 26.96 -31.86 8.42
CA ASN A 292 27.64 -32.92 7.68
C ASN A 292 27.94 -34.16 8.56
N GLY A 293 28.23 -33.93 9.84
CA GLY A 293 28.45 -34.99 10.83
C GLY A 293 27.18 -35.84 11.17
N LEU A 294 25.97 -35.29 10.90
CA LEU A 294 24.72 -36.05 11.07
C LEU A 294 24.43 -37.01 9.92
N GLY A 295 25.19 -36.92 8.82
CA GLY A 295 25.05 -37.79 7.65
C GLY A 295 24.39 -37.10 6.46
N ILE A 296 24.48 -37.73 5.30
CA ILE A 296 24.03 -37.15 4.02
C ILE A 296 22.53 -36.97 3.96
N ASP A 297 21.75 -37.92 4.49
CA ASP A 297 20.29 -37.83 4.48
C ASP A 297 19.80 -36.64 5.35
N ALA A 298 20.36 -36.46 6.55
CA ALA A 298 20.03 -35.31 7.41
C ALA A 298 20.43 -33.97 6.79
N THR A 299 21.56 -33.93 6.05
CA THR A 299 21.99 -32.76 5.31
C THR A 299 21.02 -32.41 4.17
N GLN A 300 20.64 -33.37 3.37
CA GLN A 300 19.66 -33.21 2.29
C GLN A 300 18.28 -32.78 2.82
N PHE A 301 17.85 -33.39 3.93
CA PHE A 301 16.61 -32.99 4.60
C PHE A 301 16.66 -31.51 5.06
N ALA A 302 17.76 -31.11 5.69
CA ALA A 302 17.94 -29.73 6.14
C ALA A 302 18.00 -28.74 4.96
N TRP A 303 18.60 -29.10 3.83
CA TRP A 303 18.59 -28.31 2.61
C TRP A 303 17.18 -28.12 2.06
N ALA A 304 16.42 -29.24 1.95
CA ALA A 304 15.03 -29.20 1.49
C ALA A 304 14.16 -28.35 2.42
N ALA A 305 14.34 -28.48 3.73
CA ALA A 305 13.67 -27.62 4.71
C ALA A 305 14.03 -26.13 4.53
N ALA A 306 15.31 -25.81 4.28
CA ALA A 306 15.75 -24.43 4.04
C ALA A 306 15.20 -23.84 2.73
N ILE A 307 15.01 -24.63 1.70
CA ILE A 307 14.39 -24.24 0.42
C ILE A 307 12.89 -23.94 0.63
N LEU A 308 12.16 -24.81 1.34
CA LEU A 308 10.71 -24.66 1.60
C LEU A 308 10.41 -23.51 2.58
N GLY A 309 11.30 -23.20 3.51
CA GLY A 309 11.17 -22.03 4.39
C GLY A 309 10.49 -22.30 5.73
N THR A 310 9.47 -21.51 6.10
CA THR A 310 8.72 -21.66 7.39
C THR A 310 7.45 -22.49 7.20
N GLY A 311 6.96 -23.13 8.28
CA GLY A 311 5.77 -24.01 8.22
C GLY A 311 6.07 -25.26 7.42
N ILE A 312 7.17 -25.95 7.74
CA ILE A 312 7.73 -27.00 6.91
C ILE A 312 7.02 -28.32 7.23
N SER A 313 6.22 -28.81 6.30
CA SER A 313 5.67 -30.16 6.37
C SER A 313 6.76 -31.22 6.12
N VAL A 314 6.88 -32.20 6.99
CA VAL A 314 7.83 -33.32 6.82
C VAL A 314 7.59 -34.05 5.50
N ASP A 315 6.34 -34.17 5.03
CA ASP A 315 5.99 -34.80 3.78
C ASP A 315 6.51 -34.02 2.56
N LEU A 316 6.35 -32.69 2.53
CA LEU A 316 6.89 -31.84 1.46
C LEU A 316 8.42 -31.92 1.41
N VAL A 317 9.08 -31.91 2.58
CA VAL A 317 10.53 -32.08 2.67
C VAL A 317 10.97 -33.41 2.15
N ALA A 318 10.26 -34.51 2.53
CA ALA A 318 10.54 -35.88 2.06
C ALA A 318 10.47 -35.95 0.54
N ARG A 319 9.42 -35.37 -0.08
CA ARG A 319 9.25 -35.31 -1.53
C ARG A 319 10.37 -34.52 -2.21
N LEU A 320 10.71 -33.36 -1.68
CA LEU A 320 11.76 -32.48 -2.24
C LEU A 320 13.15 -33.12 -2.12
N ALA A 321 13.42 -33.82 -1.01
CA ALA A 321 14.68 -34.52 -0.79
C ALA A 321 14.70 -35.92 -1.43
N SER A 322 13.61 -36.35 -2.09
CA SER A 322 13.45 -37.69 -2.68
C SER A 322 13.67 -38.82 -1.66
N MET A 323 13.17 -38.65 -0.44
CA MET A 323 13.27 -39.60 0.67
C MET A 323 11.95 -40.33 0.92
N SER A 324 12.01 -41.53 1.49
CA SER A 324 10.80 -42.15 2.07
C SER A 324 10.41 -41.43 3.38
N THR A 325 9.12 -41.45 3.70
CA THR A 325 8.59 -40.81 4.92
C THR A 325 9.31 -41.29 6.18
N ASP A 326 9.60 -42.58 6.31
CA ASP A 326 10.33 -43.17 7.46
C ASP A 326 11.77 -42.58 7.60
N VAL A 327 12.44 -42.33 6.48
CA VAL A 327 13.78 -41.68 6.49
C VAL A 327 13.67 -40.24 6.89
N ALA A 328 12.68 -39.51 6.33
CA ALA A 328 12.43 -38.12 6.61
C ALA A 328 12.10 -37.86 8.10
N GLU A 329 11.24 -38.69 8.71
CA GLU A 329 10.91 -38.62 10.14
C GLU A 329 12.15 -38.80 11.03
N ARG A 330 13.02 -39.80 10.69
CA ARG A 330 14.30 -39.99 11.42
C ARG A 330 15.24 -38.78 11.28
N CYS A 331 15.32 -38.20 10.07
CA CYS A 331 16.14 -37.01 9.84
C CYS A 331 15.59 -35.83 10.62
N ALA A 332 14.29 -35.62 10.64
CA ALA A 332 13.62 -34.57 11.42
C ALA A 332 13.95 -34.69 12.92
N GLU A 333 13.88 -35.89 13.49
CA GLU A 333 14.21 -36.15 14.90
C GLU A 333 15.70 -35.93 15.20
N LEU A 334 16.60 -36.36 14.30
CA LEU A 334 18.03 -36.08 14.42
C LEU A 334 18.33 -34.55 14.42
N LEU A 335 17.67 -33.80 13.53
CA LEU A 335 17.85 -32.37 13.42
C LEU A 335 17.23 -31.61 14.60
N ARG A 336 16.12 -32.12 15.19
CA ARG A 336 15.56 -31.62 16.45
C ARG A 336 16.51 -31.87 17.62
N THR A 337 17.03 -33.07 17.75
CA THR A 337 18.02 -33.40 18.79
C THR A 337 19.29 -32.56 18.66
N ALA A 338 19.72 -32.27 17.43
CA ALA A 338 20.85 -31.38 17.14
C ALA A 338 20.53 -29.89 17.32
N ARG A 339 19.29 -29.52 17.68
CA ARG A 339 18.81 -28.12 17.82
C ARG A 339 18.99 -27.29 16.54
N ILE A 340 18.77 -27.90 15.40
CA ILE A 340 18.73 -27.23 14.08
C ILE A 340 17.28 -26.91 13.72
N LEU A 341 16.38 -27.87 13.91
CA LEU A 341 14.95 -27.71 13.75
C LEU A 341 14.21 -27.82 15.09
N THR A 342 13.02 -27.28 15.16
CA THR A 342 12.10 -27.37 16.30
C THR A 342 10.65 -27.47 15.77
N GLU A 343 9.74 -27.84 16.63
CA GLU A 343 8.30 -27.68 16.36
C GLU A 343 7.93 -26.21 16.58
N PRO A 344 7.09 -25.61 15.72
CA PRO A 344 6.62 -24.25 15.96
C PRO A 344 5.88 -24.16 17.29
N GLU A 345 6.06 -23.05 18.02
CA GLU A 345 5.29 -22.83 19.24
C GLU A 345 3.80 -22.72 18.89
N PRO A 346 2.92 -23.48 19.58
CA PRO A 346 1.50 -23.43 19.31
C PRO A 346 0.97 -22.01 19.54
N VAL A 347 0.51 -21.37 18.48
CA VAL A 347 -0.20 -20.09 18.57
C VAL A 347 -1.61 -20.40 19.09
N ALA A 348 -2.02 -19.72 20.16
CA ALA A 348 -3.34 -19.93 20.76
C ALA A 348 -4.44 -19.72 19.70
N GLY A 349 -5.18 -20.79 19.38
CA GLY A 349 -6.29 -20.79 18.42
C GLY A 349 -5.98 -21.36 17.02
N THR A 350 -4.76 -21.77 16.75
CA THR A 350 -4.43 -22.56 15.55
C THR A 350 -4.15 -24.01 15.94
N GLU A 351 -4.83 -24.95 15.30
CA GLU A 351 -4.36 -26.33 15.26
C GLU A 351 -3.12 -26.33 14.36
N THR A 352 -1.92 -26.36 14.95
CA THR A 352 -0.69 -26.66 14.21
C THR A 352 -0.88 -28.06 13.63
N GLU A 353 -0.78 -28.21 12.31
CA GLU A 353 -0.81 -29.55 11.72
C GLU A 353 0.32 -30.37 12.34
N ALA A 354 -0.02 -31.54 12.85
CA ALA A 354 0.95 -32.40 13.53
C ALA A 354 2.08 -32.73 12.54
N GLY A 355 3.31 -32.30 12.82
CA GLY A 355 4.49 -32.58 12.01
C GLY A 355 5.08 -31.38 11.29
N GLU A 356 4.60 -30.14 11.54
CA GLU A 356 5.30 -28.95 11.06
C GLU A 356 6.62 -28.72 11.81
N LEU A 357 7.63 -28.25 11.08
CA LEU A 357 8.96 -27.95 11.58
C LEU A 357 9.36 -26.50 11.24
N GLU A 358 10.18 -25.92 12.08
CA GLU A 358 10.86 -24.66 11.81
C GLU A 358 12.32 -24.70 12.24
N PHE A 359 13.14 -23.83 11.67
CA PHE A 359 14.51 -23.65 12.15
C PHE A 359 14.51 -22.95 13.50
N VAL A 360 15.29 -23.48 14.46
CA VAL A 360 15.45 -22.90 15.80
C VAL A 360 15.86 -21.43 15.75
N HIS A 361 16.60 -21.04 14.70
CA HIS A 361 17.01 -19.65 14.50
C HIS A 361 17.19 -19.36 12.99
N PRO A 362 16.78 -18.18 12.47
CA PRO A 362 16.93 -17.83 11.05
C PRO A 362 18.37 -17.84 10.55
N LEU A 363 19.34 -17.49 11.39
CA LEU A 363 20.77 -17.61 11.02
C LEU A 363 21.16 -19.05 10.72
N ILE A 364 20.52 -20.01 11.37
CA ILE A 364 20.70 -21.44 11.05
C ILE A 364 20.08 -21.74 9.69
N ALA A 365 18.86 -21.29 9.44
CA ALA A 365 18.20 -21.44 8.13
C ALA A 365 19.04 -20.82 7.01
N SER A 366 19.48 -19.57 7.18
CA SER A 366 20.35 -18.89 6.19
C SER A 366 21.71 -19.60 6.01
N ALA A 367 22.32 -20.07 7.10
CA ALA A 367 23.60 -20.80 7.00
C ALA A 367 23.44 -22.14 6.28
N VAL A 368 22.35 -22.87 6.54
CA VAL A 368 22.01 -24.12 5.84
C VAL A 368 21.73 -23.82 4.37
N TYR A 369 20.91 -22.83 4.06
CA TYR A 369 20.60 -22.41 2.69
C TYR A 369 21.86 -22.03 1.92
N ASN A 370 22.72 -21.21 2.50
CA ASN A 370 23.99 -20.76 1.89
C ASN A 370 25.02 -21.89 1.76
N SER A 371 24.85 -23.02 2.45
CA SER A 371 25.69 -24.22 2.29
C SER A 371 25.31 -25.08 1.08
N ILE A 372 24.15 -24.84 0.48
CA ILE A 372 23.68 -25.58 -0.71
C ILE A 372 24.53 -25.11 -1.91
N PRO A 373 25.14 -26.03 -2.65
CA PRO A 373 25.84 -25.68 -3.88
C PRO A 373 24.88 -24.97 -4.86
N PRO A 374 25.29 -23.87 -5.53
CA PRO A 374 24.39 -23.05 -6.35
C PRO A 374 23.58 -23.85 -7.39
N ALA A 375 24.17 -24.77 -8.11
CA ALA A 375 23.49 -25.59 -9.10
C ALA A 375 22.42 -26.50 -8.45
N VAL A 376 22.72 -27.06 -7.26
CA VAL A 376 21.78 -27.89 -6.50
C VAL A 376 20.64 -27.03 -5.97
N CYS A 377 20.95 -25.84 -5.45
CA CYS A 377 19.95 -24.89 -4.97
C CYS A 377 18.92 -24.53 -6.06
N THR A 378 19.41 -24.15 -7.26
CA THR A 378 18.54 -23.86 -8.42
C THR A 378 17.68 -25.08 -8.80
N ALA A 379 18.27 -26.27 -8.89
CA ALA A 379 17.52 -27.48 -9.22
C ALA A 379 16.44 -27.79 -8.15
N MET A 380 16.77 -27.64 -6.87
CA MET A 380 15.82 -27.86 -5.77
C MET A 380 14.67 -26.84 -5.82
N HIS A 381 14.91 -25.60 -6.20
CA HIS A 381 13.84 -24.62 -6.40
C HIS A 381 12.90 -25.03 -7.54
N GLY A 382 13.42 -25.54 -8.67
CA GLY A 382 12.60 -26.06 -9.77
C GLY A 382 11.69 -27.21 -9.31
N VAL A 383 12.27 -28.20 -8.61
CA VAL A 383 11.52 -29.35 -8.06
C VAL A 383 10.50 -28.88 -7.01
N ALA A 384 10.85 -27.92 -6.16
CA ALA A 384 9.93 -27.39 -5.15
C ALA A 384 8.72 -26.71 -5.80
N ALA A 385 8.93 -25.92 -6.86
CA ALA A 385 7.84 -25.30 -7.63
C ALA A 385 6.89 -26.36 -8.21
N GLN A 386 7.45 -27.41 -8.82
CA GLN A 386 6.66 -28.50 -9.36
C GLN A 386 5.84 -29.22 -8.29
N ILE A 387 6.45 -29.55 -7.14
CA ILE A 387 5.77 -30.23 -6.02
C ILE A 387 4.60 -29.38 -5.51
N LEU A 388 4.80 -28.06 -5.33
CA LEU A 388 3.77 -27.15 -4.86
C LEU A 388 2.60 -27.07 -5.84
N THR A 389 2.87 -27.01 -7.15
CA THR A 389 1.83 -27.05 -8.18
C THR A 389 1.05 -28.38 -8.16
N GLU A 390 1.74 -29.53 -8.08
CA GLU A 390 1.12 -30.85 -8.01
C GLU A 390 0.28 -31.05 -6.74
N THR A 391 0.64 -30.42 -5.63
CA THR A 391 -0.08 -30.51 -4.36
C THR A 391 -1.20 -29.48 -4.22
N GLY A 392 -1.46 -28.69 -5.26
CA GLY A 392 -2.58 -27.76 -5.31
C GLY A 392 -2.37 -26.44 -4.56
N HIS A 393 -1.11 -26.07 -4.28
CA HIS A 393 -0.78 -24.79 -3.62
C HIS A 393 -0.89 -23.56 -4.54
N GLY A 394 -1.17 -23.76 -5.84
CA GLY A 394 -1.36 -22.70 -6.81
C GLY A 394 -0.07 -22.06 -7.35
N ALA A 395 -0.20 -21.38 -8.50
CA ALA A 395 0.92 -20.77 -9.21
C ALA A 395 1.57 -19.63 -8.39
N ALA A 396 0.78 -18.86 -7.65
CA ALA A 396 1.27 -17.76 -6.82
C ALA A 396 2.25 -18.25 -5.74
N GLU A 397 2.00 -19.37 -5.08
CA GLU A 397 2.89 -19.91 -4.06
C GLU A 397 4.14 -20.56 -4.68
N ALA A 398 3.99 -21.27 -5.78
CA ALA A 398 5.10 -21.84 -6.54
C ALA A 398 6.04 -20.75 -7.09
N SER A 399 5.53 -19.55 -7.39
CA SER A 399 6.29 -18.47 -8.05
C SER A 399 7.55 -18.07 -7.28
N ARG A 400 7.56 -18.12 -5.95
CA ARG A 400 8.75 -17.80 -5.13
C ARG A 400 9.96 -18.68 -5.46
N HIS A 401 9.69 -19.90 -5.90
CA HIS A 401 10.72 -20.85 -6.34
C HIS A 401 11.06 -20.66 -7.82
N LEU A 402 10.05 -20.41 -8.67
CA LEU A 402 10.26 -20.12 -10.10
C LEU A 402 11.14 -18.90 -10.32
N LEU A 403 11.02 -17.88 -9.46
CA LEU A 403 11.89 -16.68 -9.46
C LEU A 403 13.37 -16.97 -9.14
N LYS A 404 13.72 -18.20 -8.71
CA LYS A 404 15.08 -18.63 -8.38
C LYS A 404 15.68 -19.61 -9.37
N VAL A 405 14.88 -20.07 -10.33
CA VAL A 405 15.33 -20.92 -11.43
C VAL A 405 16.07 -20.08 -12.46
N HIS A 406 17.18 -20.59 -13.00
CA HIS A 406 17.91 -19.88 -14.06
C HIS A 406 17.12 -19.90 -15.38
N PRO A 407 17.21 -18.83 -16.20
CA PRO A 407 16.65 -18.83 -17.54
C PRO A 407 17.19 -19.96 -18.40
N ASP A 408 16.31 -20.67 -19.11
CA ASP A 408 16.67 -21.81 -19.97
C ASP A 408 15.75 -21.92 -21.23
N ASP A 409 15.22 -20.78 -21.70
CA ASP A 409 14.29 -20.70 -22.84
C ASP A 409 13.03 -21.55 -22.67
N ASP A 410 12.52 -21.66 -21.44
CA ASP A 410 11.39 -22.49 -21.07
C ASP A 410 10.04 -21.76 -21.25
N GLU A 411 9.32 -22.09 -22.32
CA GLU A 411 7.99 -21.52 -22.58
C GLU A 411 6.92 -21.92 -21.55
N GLU A 412 7.03 -23.10 -20.95
CA GLU A 412 6.10 -23.55 -19.90
C GLU A 412 6.29 -22.72 -18.63
N LEU A 413 7.53 -22.41 -18.28
CA LEU A 413 7.87 -21.52 -17.17
C LEU A 413 7.32 -20.11 -17.39
N VAL A 414 7.36 -19.58 -18.63
CA VAL A 414 6.74 -18.29 -18.97
C VAL A 414 5.26 -18.29 -18.63
N GLU A 415 4.51 -19.34 -19.03
CA GLU A 415 3.06 -19.37 -18.76
C GLU A 415 2.75 -19.55 -17.27
N GLN A 416 3.52 -20.37 -16.54
CA GLN A 416 3.38 -20.50 -15.08
C GLN A 416 3.63 -19.16 -14.35
N LEU A 417 4.63 -18.39 -14.79
CA LEU A 417 4.90 -17.07 -14.22
C LEU A 417 3.80 -16.04 -14.56
N ARG A 418 3.19 -16.13 -15.75
CA ARG A 418 2.04 -15.30 -16.13
C ARG A 418 0.79 -15.67 -15.31
N GLU A 419 0.54 -16.95 -15.08
CA GLU A 419 -0.54 -17.42 -14.21
C GLU A 419 -0.34 -16.91 -12.78
N ALA A 420 0.86 -17.08 -12.24
CA ALA A 420 1.21 -16.54 -10.92
C ALA A 420 1.03 -15.02 -10.84
N ALA A 421 1.36 -14.29 -11.90
CA ALA A 421 1.15 -12.85 -11.94
C ALA A 421 -0.35 -12.47 -11.89
N ARG A 422 -1.22 -13.20 -12.58
CA ARG A 422 -2.67 -13.01 -12.52
C ARG A 422 -3.22 -13.28 -11.11
N ASP A 423 -2.77 -14.37 -10.48
CA ASP A 423 -3.14 -14.71 -9.09
C ASP A 423 -2.69 -13.59 -8.12
N HIS A 424 -1.48 -13.08 -8.27
CA HIS A 424 -0.99 -11.98 -7.46
C HIS A 424 -1.79 -10.68 -7.65
N LEU A 425 -2.21 -10.36 -8.88
CA LEU A 425 -3.09 -9.21 -9.13
C LEU A 425 -4.47 -9.40 -8.50
N ALA A 426 -4.99 -10.61 -8.48
CA ALA A 426 -6.29 -10.92 -7.87
C ALA A 426 -6.31 -10.74 -6.33
N VAL A 427 -5.14 -10.85 -5.68
CA VAL A 427 -4.99 -10.55 -4.23
C VAL A 427 -4.48 -9.13 -3.96
N GLY A 428 -4.33 -8.28 -4.99
CA GLY A 428 -3.87 -6.91 -4.87
C GLY A 428 -2.37 -6.77 -4.60
N ALA A 429 -1.56 -7.67 -5.14
CA ALA A 429 -0.11 -7.70 -5.00
C ALA A 429 0.63 -7.41 -6.34
N PRO A 430 0.54 -6.18 -6.88
CA PRO A 430 1.10 -5.84 -8.19
C PRO A 430 2.62 -5.94 -8.26
N ASP A 431 3.33 -5.75 -7.16
CA ASP A 431 4.79 -5.88 -7.14
C ASP A 431 5.24 -7.34 -7.26
N ALA A 432 4.47 -8.27 -6.67
CA ALA A 432 4.70 -9.69 -6.87
C ALA A 432 4.41 -10.09 -8.33
N ALA A 433 3.31 -9.63 -8.89
CA ALA A 433 2.96 -9.84 -10.30
C ALA A 433 4.05 -9.30 -11.24
N ARG A 434 4.53 -8.07 -11.00
CA ARG A 434 5.61 -7.46 -11.77
C ARG A 434 6.87 -8.33 -11.76
N ARG A 435 7.30 -8.83 -10.58
CA ARG A 435 8.49 -9.70 -10.49
C ARG A 435 8.34 -10.99 -11.31
N CYS A 436 7.15 -11.60 -11.29
CA CYS A 436 6.89 -12.80 -12.11
C CYS A 436 6.98 -12.47 -13.60
N LEU A 437 6.39 -11.37 -14.06
CA LEU A 437 6.39 -10.97 -15.46
C LEU A 437 7.78 -10.50 -15.94
N GLU A 438 8.54 -9.76 -15.11
CA GLU A 438 9.94 -9.41 -15.38
C GLU A 438 10.79 -10.67 -15.55
N ARG A 439 10.61 -11.66 -14.66
CA ARG A 439 11.30 -12.95 -14.75
C ARG A 439 10.89 -13.74 -16.01
N ALA A 440 9.60 -13.66 -16.42
CA ALA A 440 9.13 -14.29 -17.65
C ALA A 440 9.80 -13.71 -18.90
N LEU A 441 10.15 -12.41 -18.89
CA LEU A 441 10.89 -11.79 -20.00
C LEU A 441 12.35 -12.26 -20.07
N GLU A 442 12.93 -12.73 -18.98
CA GLU A 442 14.29 -13.31 -18.97
C GLU A 442 14.37 -14.68 -19.66
N GLU A 443 13.21 -15.36 -19.87
CA GLU A 443 13.07 -16.61 -20.61
C GLU A 443 12.92 -16.39 -22.12
N PRO A 444 13.48 -15.47 -22.80
CA PRO A 444 13.17 -14.85 -24.09
C PRO A 444 11.94 -15.45 -24.79
N PRO A 445 10.71 -15.05 -24.38
CA PRO A 445 9.50 -15.62 -24.93
C PRO A 445 9.37 -15.31 -26.41
N ARG A 446 8.64 -16.14 -27.17
CA ARG A 446 8.34 -15.84 -28.60
C ARG A 446 7.76 -14.46 -28.75
N PRO A 447 7.97 -13.75 -29.89
CA PRO A 447 7.56 -12.37 -30.08
C PRO A 447 6.08 -12.09 -29.75
N GLU A 448 5.20 -13.07 -30.07
CA GLU A 448 3.77 -12.97 -29.78
C GLU A 448 3.50 -13.02 -28.26
N VAL A 449 4.14 -13.93 -27.54
CA VAL A 449 4.03 -14.08 -26.08
C VAL A 449 4.71 -12.89 -25.39
N HIS A 450 5.82 -12.44 -25.90
CA HIS A 450 6.55 -11.26 -25.40
C HIS A 450 5.65 -10.01 -25.36
N ALA A 451 4.91 -9.75 -26.44
CA ALA A 451 3.97 -8.64 -26.50
C ALA A 451 2.87 -8.73 -25.41
N HIS A 452 2.38 -9.95 -25.14
CA HIS A 452 1.40 -10.17 -24.06
C HIS A 452 2.00 -9.97 -22.67
N VAL A 453 3.22 -10.46 -22.42
CA VAL A 453 3.90 -10.24 -21.13
C VAL A 453 4.11 -8.75 -20.86
N LEU A 454 4.53 -7.99 -21.87
CA LEU A 454 4.66 -6.52 -21.78
C LEU A 454 3.32 -5.82 -21.53
N LEU A 455 2.24 -6.29 -22.15
CA LEU A 455 0.89 -5.79 -21.90
C LEU A 455 0.47 -6.05 -20.45
N GLU A 456 0.68 -7.27 -19.94
CA GLU A 456 0.39 -7.65 -18.55
C GLU A 456 1.25 -6.84 -17.57
N LEU A 457 2.53 -6.58 -17.86
CA LEU A 457 3.39 -5.68 -17.09
C LEU A 457 2.83 -4.25 -17.04
N GLY A 458 2.37 -3.74 -18.18
CA GLY A 458 1.71 -2.45 -18.25
C GLY A 458 0.47 -2.39 -17.36
N HIS A 459 -0.31 -3.47 -17.29
CA HIS A 459 -1.47 -3.57 -16.39
C HIS A 459 -1.05 -3.60 -14.91
N ALA A 460 -0.03 -4.37 -14.56
CA ALA A 460 0.46 -4.51 -13.19
C ALA A 460 1.06 -3.21 -12.63
N THR A 461 1.65 -2.38 -13.49
CA THR A 461 2.37 -1.16 -13.08
C THR A 461 1.57 0.13 -13.21
N LEU A 462 0.38 0.11 -13.82
CA LEU A 462 -0.41 1.31 -14.17
C LEU A 462 -0.66 2.25 -12.98
N LEU A 463 -1.00 1.70 -11.82
CA LEU A 463 -1.31 2.48 -10.62
C LEU A 463 -0.09 2.77 -9.74
N THR A 464 1.00 2.01 -9.89
CA THR A 464 2.17 2.08 -9.01
C THR A 464 3.35 2.81 -9.64
N ALA A 465 3.52 2.71 -10.97
CA ALA A 465 4.65 3.27 -11.70
C ALA A 465 4.26 3.70 -13.14
N PRO A 466 3.51 4.80 -13.32
CA PRO A 466 3.02 5.21 -14.66
C PRO A 466 4.11 5.38 -15.72
N SER A 467 5.30 5.87 -15.36
CA SER A 467 6.43 6.00 -16.30
C SER A 467 6.90 4.66 -16.84
N VAL A 468 6.98 3.64 -15.98
CA VAL A 468 7.37 2.27 -16.36
C VAL A 468 6.27 1.62 -17.21
N THR A 469 5.00 1.88 -16.89
CA THR A 469 3.84 1.46 -17.69
C THR A 469 3.92 1.99 -19.12
N ILE A 470 4.28 3.26 -19.29
CA ILE A 470 4.45 3.88 -20.63
C ILE A 470 5.47 3.09 -21.45
N GLU A 471 6.65 2.79 -20.88
CA GLU A 471 7.71 2.04 -21.55
C GLU A 471 7.26 0.64 -21.98
N HIS A 472 6.59 -0.09 -21.10
CA HIS A 472 6.10 -1.44 -21.38
C HIS A 472 5.01 -1.45 -22.46
N LEU A 473 4.02 -0.56 -22.36
CA LEU A 473 2.92 -0.53 -23.32
C LEU A 473 3.36 -0.01 -24.69
N GLN A 474 4.29 0.94 -24.77
CA GLN A 474 4.90 1.37 -26.03
C GLN A 474 5.67 0.22 -26.70
N SER A 475 6.43 -0.54 -25.91
CA SER A 475 7.16 -1.71 -26.39
C SER A 475 6.21 -2.80 -26.88
N ALA A 476 5.15 -3.11 -26.12
CA ALA A 476 4.13 -4.08 -26.53
C ALA A 476 3.45 -3.68 -27.86
N LEU A 477 3.10 -2.40 -28.03
CA LEU A 477 2.47 -1.87 -29.25
C LEU A 477 3.39 -1.86 -30.47
N ALA A 478 4.72 -1.87 -30.28
CA ALA A 478 5.71 -1.95 -31.34
C ALA A 478 5.95 -3.39 -31.83
N MET A 479 5.54 -4.41 -31.06
CA MET A 479 5.73 -5.82 -31.37
C MET A 479 4.51 -6.43 -32.08
N PRO A 480 4.70 -7.51 -32.85
CA PRO A 480 3.60 -8.34 -33.33
C PRO A 480 3.01 -9.16 -32.21
N GLY A 481 1.75 -9.62 -32.36
CA GLY A 481 1.14 -10.62 -31.47
C GLY A 481 -0.11 -10.14 -30.75
N LEU A 482 -0.28 -8.84 -30.52
CA LEU A 482 -1.53 -8.31 -29.97
C LEU A 482 -2.64 -8.35 -31.02
N ASP A 483 -3.78 -8.94 -30.66
CA ASP A 483 -4.98 -8.83 -31.46
C ASP A 483 -5.54 -7.40 -31.48
N GLY A 484 -6.55 -7.14 -32.34
CA GLY A 484 -7.10 -5.80 -32.47
C GLY A 484 -7.72 -5.26 -31.20
N GLY A 485 -8.32 -6.11 -30.37
CA GLY A 485 -8.92 -5.75 -29.09
C GLY A 485 -7.86 -5.40 -28.04
N GLN A 486 -6.86 -6.26 -27.89
CA GLN A 486 -5.72 -6.08 -26.98
C GLN A 486 -4.92 -4.83 -27.32
N ARG A 487 -4.73 -4.57 -28.63
CA ARG A 487 -4.04 -3.36 -29.10
C ARG A 487 -4.80 -2.09 -28.71
N VAL A 488 -6.12 -2.07 -28.89
CA VAL A 488 -6.96 -0.94 -28.48
C VAL A 488 -6.91 -0.75 -26.95
N ASP A 489 -6.98 -1.84 -26.18
CA ASP A 489 -6.88 -1.79 -24.74
C ASP A 489 -5.51 -1.24 -24.29
N ALA A 490 -4.42 -1.70 -24.91
CA ALA A 490 -3.07 -1.19 -24.66
C ALA A 490 -2.96 0.32 -24.92
N VAL A 491 -3.55 0.81 -26.03
CA VAL A 491 -3.55 2.25 -26.38
C VAL A 491 -4.35 3.07 -25.36
N VAL A 492 -5.52 2.60 -24.97
CA VAL A 492 -6.34 3.28 -23.94
C VAL A 492 -5.59 3.37 -22.61
N ARG A 493 -4.98 2.27 -22.15
CA ARG A 493 -4.17 2.26 -20.91
C ARG A 493 -2.90 3.09 -21.02
N LEU A 494 -2.23 3.07 -22.17
CA LEU A 494 -1.09 3.95 -22.42
C LEU A 494 -1.49 5.42 -22.30
N SER A 495 -2.65 5.79 -22.87
CA SER A 495 -3.15 7.17 -22.76
C SER A 495 -3.48 7.56 -21.30
N GLN A 496 -3.99 6.64 -20.49
CA GLN A 496 -4.19 6.85 -19.04
C GLN A 496 -2.86 7.03 -18.32
N ALA A 497 -1.87 6.18 -18.58
CA ALA A 497 -0.54 6.30 -17.97
C ALA A 497 0.14 7.62 -18.34
N LEU A 498 0.04 8.05 -19.60
CA LEU A 498 0.55 9.34 -20.07
C LEU A 498 -0.15 10.51 -19.35
N LEU A 499 -1.47 10.44 -19.17
CA LEU A 499 -2.22 11.44 -18.42
C LEU A 499 -1.74 11.52 -16.95
N HIS A 500 -1.56 10.38 -16.29
CA HIS A 500 -1.06 10.32 -14.92
C HIS A 500 0.40 10.79 -14.79
N ASN A 501 1.13 10.79 -15.89
CA ASN A 501 2.51 11.32 -15.97
C ASN A 501 2.58 12.76 -16.51
N ASP A 502 1.46 13.51 -16.50
CA ASP A 502 1.34 14.91 -16.98
C ASP A 502 1.72 15.11 -18.48
N GLN A 503 1.52 14.07 -19.30
CA GLN A 503 1.84 14.06 -20.75
C GLN A 503 0.54 14.03 -21.59
N LEU A 504 -0.39 14.93 -21.31
CA LEU A 504 -1.73 14.94 -21.93
C LEU A 504 -1.69 15.04 -23.47
N GLU A 505 -0.83 15.89 -24.03
CA GLU A 505 -0.74 16.02 -25.51
C GLU A 505 -0.31 14.72 -26.18
N GLU A 506 0.55 13.96 -25.55
CA GLU A 506 1.01 12.67 -26.05
C GLU A 506 -0.09 11.60 -25.90
N ALA A 507 -0.85 11.64 -24.81
CA ALA A 507 -2.01 10.77 -24.62
C ALA A 507 -3.04 10.96 -25.74
N VAL A 508 -3.38 12.21 -26.08
CA VAL A 508 -4.31 12.53 -27.17
C VAL A 508 -3.76 12.06 -28.52
N ARG A 509 -2.49 12.38 -28.85
CA ARG A 509 -1.86 11.96 -30.11
C ARG A 509 -1.82 10.43 -30.26
N THR A 510 -1.57 9.71 -29.19
CA THR A 510 -1.51 8.24 -29.19
C THR A 510 -2.85 7.63 -29.56
N VAL A 511 -3.93 8.12 -28.97
CA VAL A 511 -5.29 7.65 -29.24
C VAL A 511 -5.74 8.05 -30.67
N GLU A 512 -5.43 9.29 -31.09
CA GLU A 512 -5.73 9.79 -32.43
C GLU A 512 -5.04 8.97 -33.54
N ALA A 513 -3.75 8.68 -33.33
CA ALA A 513 -2.98 7.86 -34.28
C ALA A 513 -3.55 6.45 -34.43
N GLU A 514 -4.02 5.83 -33.35
CA GLU A 514 -4.67 4.53 -33.44
C GLU A 514 -6.06 4.62 -34.06
N ALA A 515 -6.85 5.65 -33.73
CA ALA A 515 -8.17 5.86 -34.32
C ALA A 515 -8.10 6.03 -35.86
N ALA A 516 -7.01 6.65 -36.35
CA ALA A 516 -6.77 6.82 -37.79
C ALA A 516 -6.52 5.48 -38.53
N ARG A 517 -6.09 4.44 -37.84
CA ARG A 517 -5.87 3.09 -38.42
C ARG A 517 -7.16 2.33 -38.68
N HIS A 518 -8.23 2.74 -38.00
CA HIS A 518 -9.53 2.05 -38.06
C HIS A 518 -10.50 2.76 -39.00
N GLY A 519 -11.21 1.98 -39.83
CA GLY A 519 -12.36 2.45 -40.60
C GLY A 519 -13.54 2.85 -39.69
N ALA A 520 -14.57 3.46 -40.30
CA ALA A 520 -15.77 3.80 -39.55
C ALA A 520 -16.37 2.56 -38.86
N GLY A 521 -16.58 2.63 -37.56
CA GLY A 521 -17.10 1.52 -36.77
C GLY A 521 -16.94 1.73 -35.22
N PRO A 522 -17.39 0.75 -34.41
CA PRO A 522 -17.41 0.88 -32.94
C PRO A 522 -16.03 1.15 -32.32
N VAL A 523 -14.97 0.50 -32.84
CA VAL A 523 -13.59 0.67 -32.34
C VAL A 523 -13.12 2.13 -32.52
N LYS A 524 -13.33 2.68 -33.72
CA LYS A 524 -12.97 4.09 -33.99
C LYS A 524 -13.76 5.05 -33.11
N LEU A 525 -15.05 4.80 -32.91
CA LEU A 525 -15.90 5.61 -32.06
C LEU A 525 -15.43 5.56 -30.59
N ARG A 526 -15.03 4.37 -30.10
CA ARG A 526 -14.45 4.22 -28.78
C ARG A 526 -13.18 5.06 -28.60
N LEU A 527 -12.23 4.96 -29.53
CA LEU A 527 -11.00 5.73 -29.49
C LEU A 527 -11.27 7.24 -29.58
N GLN A 528 -12.17 7.68 -30.43
CA GLN A 528 -12.57 9.08 -30.53
C GLN A 528 -13.23 9.58 -29.24
N ALA A 529 -14.05 8.76 -28.58
CA ALA A 529 -14.62 9.11 -27.30
C ALA A 529 -13.53 9.28 -26.22
N VAL A 530 -12.55 8.38 -26.16
CA VAL A 530 -11.39 8.51 -25.27
C VAL A 530 -10.58 9.78 -25.57
N GLN A 531 -10.33 10.07 -26.84
CA GLN A 531 -9.66 11.31 -27.27
C GLN A 531 -10.41 12.55 -26.77
N PHE A 532 -11.71 12.66 -27.06
CA PHE A 532 -12.52 13.79 -26.61
C PHE A 532 -12.62 13.89 -25.09
N MET A 533 -12.55 12.77 -24.38
CA MET A 533 -12.53 12.74 -22.91
C MET A 533 -11.27 13.41 -22.38
N TRP A 534 -10.09 13.02 -22.86
CA TRP A 534 -8.82 13.63 -22.45
C TRP A 534 -8.72 15.11 -22.81
N GLU A 535 -9.10 15.47 -24.01
CA GLU A 535 -9.17 16.88 -24.43
C GLU A 535 -10.18 17.68 -23.58
N GLY A 536 -11.28 17.05 -23.16
CA GLY A 536 -12.34 17.69 -22.36
C GLY A 536 -11.93 17.97 -20.90
N ILE A 537 -10.99 17.21 -20.36
CA ILE A 537 -10.45 17.42 -19.01
C ILE A 537 -9.49 18.63 -18.98
N HIS A 538 -8.87 18.97 -20.12
CA HIS A 538 -7.91 20.08 -20.19
C HIS A 538 -8.62 21.45 -20.15
N GLY A 539 -8.24 22.29 -19.18
CA GLY A 539 -8.91 23.58 -18.94
C GLY A 539 -8.59 24.68 -19.93
N GLU A 540 -7.50 24.59 -20.71
CA GLU A 540 -6.98 25.70 -21.53
C GLU A 540 -7.29 25.59 -23.04
N THR A 541 -7.57 24.41 -23.57
CA THR A 541 -7.63 24.13 -25.01
C THR A 541 -9.01 23.77 -25.57
N VAL A 542 -10.11 24.25 -24.96
CA VAL A 542 -11.43 24.01 -25.57
C VAL A 542 -11.59 24.89 -26.82
N SER A 543 -11.10 24.38 -27.98
CA SER A 543 -11.27 25.06 -29.26
C SER A 543 -12.71 24.92 -29.75
N GLN A 544 -13.24 25.98 -30.41
CA GLN A 544 -14.55 25.91 -31.06
C GLN A 544 -14.59 24.83 -32.14
N GLU A 545 -13.44 24.52 -32.74
CA GLU A 545 -13.32 23.45 -33.72
C GLU A 545 -13.57 22.06 -33.15
N ARG A 546 -12.94 21.78 -31.98
CA ARG A 546 -13.16 20.56 -31.20
C ARG A 546 -14.64 20.40 -30.82
N SER A 547 -15.25 21.46 -30.28
CA SER A 547 -16.66 21.41 -29.87
C SER A 547 -17.60 21.15 -31.05
N ARG A 548 -17.32 21.70 -32.25
CA ARG A 548 -18.06 21.40 -33.47
C ARG A 548 -17.87 19.95 -33.89
N ALA A 549 -16.64 19.45 -33.94
CA ALA A 549 -16.36 18.06 -34.29
C ALA A 549 -17.07 17.08 -33.37
N LEU A 550 -17.05 17.33 -32.07
CA LEU A 550 -17.77 16.54 -31.08
C LEU A 550 -19.30 16.62 -31.28
N ALA A 551 -19.83 17.83 -31.59
CA ALA A 551 -21.26 18.02 -31.84
C ALA A 551 -21.73 17.30 -33.10
N GLU A 552 -20.94 17.35 -34.19
CA GLU A 552 -21.22 16.63 -35.43
C GLU A 552 -21.23 15.12 -35.22
N LEU A 553 -20.24 14.59 -34.48
CA LEU A 553 -20.14 13.16 -34.18
C LEU A 553 -21.28 12.69 -33.29
N ALA A 554 -21.52 13.39 -32.18
CA ALA A 554 -22.58 13.09 -31.24
C ALA A 554 -24.00 13.24 -31.85
N GLY A 555 -24.17 14.11 -32.85
CA GLY A 555 -25.42 14.29 -33.61
C GLY A 555 -25.89 13.03 -34.31
N THR A 556 -24.96 12.14 -34.67
CA THR A 556 -25.26 10.84 -35.30
C THR A 556 -25.50 9.72 -34.30
N CYS A 557 -25.16 9.93 -33.03
CA CYS A 557 -25.26 8.93 -31.96
C CYS A 557 -26.70 8.83 -31.44
N THR A 558 -27.16 7.61 -31.21
CA THR A 558 -28.50 7.32 -30.63
C THR A 558 -28.46 6.63 -29.27
N GLY A 559 -27.21 6.29 -28.77
CA GLY A 559 -27.01 5.58 -27.53
C GLY A 559 -27.15 4.06 -27.68
N ARG A 560 -26.79 3.48 -28.83
CA ARG A 560 -26.89 2.03 -29.10
C ARG A 560 -25.89 1.23 -28.29
N ASP A 561 -24.67 1.74 -28.20
CA ASP A 561 -23.57 1.12 -27.47
C ASP A 561 -22.90 2.12 -26.53
N ASN A 562 -21.93 1.65 -25.74
CA ASN A 562 -21.24 2.48 -24.74
C ASN A 562 -20.36 3.57 -25.34
N SER A 563 -19.85 3.37 -26.55
CA SER A 563 -19.07 4.41 -27.26
C SER A 563 -19.95 5.58 -27.69
N GLU A 564 -21.15 5.30 -28.24
CA GLU A 564 -22.14 6.34 -28.55
C GLU A 564 -22.63 7.05 -27.27
N ARG A 565 -22.87 6.30 -26.18
CA ARG A 565 -23.27 6.88 -24.88
C ARG A 565 -22.18 7.79 -24.31
N ALA A 566 -20.92 7.36 -24.40
CA ALA A 566 -19.79 8.18 -23.97
C ALA A 566 -19.73 9.51 -24.75
N LEU A 567 -19.88 9.48 -26.05
CA LEU A 567 -19.91 10.68 -26.90
C LEU A 567 -21.08 11.61 -26.56
N LEU A 568 -22.25 11.06 -26.23
CA LEU A 568 -23.40 11.86 -25.77
C LEU A 568 -23.12 12.55 -24.43
N ILE A 569 -22.48 11.84 -23.47
CA ILE A 569 -22.06 12.41 -22.18
C ILE A 569 -21.06 13.52 -22.39
N LEU A 570 -20.02 13.26 -23.18
CA LEU A 570 -18.97 14.22 -23.49
C LEU A 570 -19.53 15.49 -24.15
N ARG A 571 -20.47 15.33 -25.12
CA ARG A 571 -21.13 16.47 -25.74
C ARG A 571 -22.03 17.23 -24.75
N GLY A 572 -22.71 16.54 -23.85
CA GLY A 572 -23.49 17.17 -22.78
C GLY A 572 -22.60 18.00 -21.85
N PHE A 573 -21.46 17.48 -21.47
CA PHE A 573 -20.46 18.20 -20.66
C PHE A 573 -19.86 19.39 -21.41
N ASP A 574 -19.52 19.22 -22.68
CA ASP A 574 -19.01 20.28 -23.55
C ASP A 574 -20.04 21.43 -23.72
N ALA A 575 -21.29 21.07 -23.98
CA ALA A 575 -22.40 22.04 -24.08
C ALA A 575 -22.59 22.83 -22.78
N MET A 576 -22.51 22.13 -21.63
CA MET A 576 -22.57 22.77 -20.32
C MET A 576 -21.40 23.77 -20.14
N THR A 577 -20.17 23.38 -20.48
CA THR A 577 -19.00 24.26 -20.31
C THR A 577 -19.04 25.48 -21.24
N HIS A 578 -19.72 25.39 -22.39
CA HIS A 578 -19.94 26.48 -23.33
C HIS A 578 -21.18 27.33 -23.01
N GLY A 579 -21.93 26.99 -21.97
CA GLY A 579 -23.13 27.74 -21.58
C GLY A 579 -24.28 27.59 -22.58
N GLU A 580 -24.38 26.46 -23.25
CA GLU A 580 -25.49 26.14 -24.16
C GLU A 580 -26.79 25.90 -23.40
N ASN A 581 -27.89 25.66 -24.13
CA ASN A 581 -29.20 25.50 -23.51
C ASN A 581 -29.22 24.29 -22.56
N ALA A 582 -29.65 24.51 -21.31
CA ALA A 582 -29.74 23.46 -20.30
C ALA A 582 -30.65 22.28 -20.71
N GLU A 583 -31.69 22.54 -21.47
CA GLU A 583 -32.57 21.48 -21.95
C GLU A 583 -31.88 20.58 -22.99
N GLU A 584 -31.03 21.13 -23.84
CA GLU A 584 -30.23 20.35 -24.79
C GLU A 584 -29.19 19.51 -24.05
N VAL A 585 -28.52 20.07 -23.01
CA VAL A 585 -27.62 19.33 -22.13
C VAL A 585 -28.32 18.13 -21.51
N LEU A 586 -29.53 18.34 -20.96
CA LEU A 586 -30.32 17.27 -20.32
C LEU A 586 -30.73 16.19 -21.34
N GLN A 587 -31.16 16.56 -22.53
CA GLN A 587 -31.52 15.61 -23.57
C GLN A 587 -30.34 14.74 -24.00
N LEU A 588 -29.15 15.29 -24.10
CA LEU A 588 -27.91 14.54 -24.41
C LEU A 588 -27.59 13.55 -23.30
N CYS A 589 -27.61 14.01 -22.04
CA CYS A 589 -27.35 13.17 -20.88
C CYS A 589 -28.38 12.04 -20.71
N ASP A 590 -29.68 12.35 -20.88
CA ASP A 590 -30.76 11.37 -20.75
C ASP A 590 -30.71 10.30 -21.85
N ARG A 591 -30.29 10.67 -23.07
CA ARG A 591 -30.11 9.72 -24.19
C ARG A 591 -28.93 8.76 -23.94
N ALA A 592 -27.95 9.15 -23.13
CA ALA A 592 -26.84 8.27 -22.76
C ALA A 592 -27.22 7.19 -21.76
N LEU A 593 -28.36 7.35 -21.06
CA LEU A 593 -28.85 6.40 -20.07
C LEU A 593 -29.80 5.37 -20.67
N VAL A 594 -29.89 4.19 -20.06
CA VAL A 594 -30.85 3.15 -20.36
C VAL A 594 -31.93 3.16 -19.28
N ASN A 595 -33.16 3.55 -19.62
CA ASN A 595 -34.28 3.69 -18.68
C ASN A 595 -33.88 4.55 -17.43
N GLY A 596 -33.09 5.61 -17.66
CA GLY A 596 -32.66 6.53 -16.62
C GLY A 596 -31.57 5.99 -15.69
N ARG A 597 -30.90 4.88 -16.05
CA ARG A 597 -29.78 4.27 -15.32
C ARG A 597 -28.55 4.14 -16.22
N LEU A 598 -27.39 3.96 -15.61
CA LEU A 598 -26.17 3.63 -16.35
C LEU A 598 -26.31 2.30 -17.07
N ALA A 599 -25.79 2.20 -18.29
CA ALA A 599 -25.79 0.97 -19.05
C ALA A 599 -24.77 -0.04 -18.48
N PRO A 600 -24.99 -1.36 -18.65
CA PRO A 600 -23.97 -2.36 -18.34
C PRO A 600 -22.65 -2.05 -19.08
N GLY A 601 -21.51 -2.16 -18.40
CA GLY A 601 -20.17 -1.78 -18.90
C GLY A 601 -19.92 -0.26 -18.91
N LEU A 602 -20.82 0.54 -18.33
CA LEU A 602 -20.65 1.97 -18.08
C LEU A 602 -20.88 2.33 -16.61
N GLY A 603 -20.73 1.36 -15.71
CA GLY A 603 -20.89 1.54 -14.27
C GLY A 603 -19.66 2.13 -13.62
N TRP A 604 -19.81 2.53 -12.37
CA TRP A 604 -18.78 3.19 -11.59
C TRP A 604 -17.52 2.34 -11.35
N THR A 605 -17.67 1.03 -11.32
CA THR A 605 -16.58 0.05 -11.11
C THR A 605 -16.17 -0.66 -12.39
N ASP A 606 -16.80 -0.34 -13.54
CA ASP A 606 -16.46 -0.90 -14.84
C ASP A 606 -15.20 -0.19 -15.38
N GLY A 607 -14.08 -0.88 -15.49
CA GLY A 607 -12.78 -0.30 -15.83
C GLY A 607 -12.61 0.20 -17.27
N GLU A 608 -13.68 0.15 -18.10
CA GLU A 608 -13.60 0.47 -19.53
C GLU A 608 -13.47 1.99 -19.79
N TRP A 609 -14.16 2.84 -19.01
CA TRP A 609 -14.34 4.27 -19.32
C TRP A 609 -13.77 5.23 -18.27
N GLY A 610 -13.34 4.73 -17.14
CA GLY A 610 -12.84 5.54 -16.03
C GLY A 610 -13.95 6.34 -15.31
N ILE A 611 -13.59 6.87 -14.14
CA ILE A 611 -14.44 7.72 -13.30
C ILE A 611 -14.77 9.05 -13.99
N GLU A 612 -13.87 9.56 -14.82
CA GLU A 612 -13.91 10.89 -15.43
C GLU A 612 -15.18 11.09 -16.26
N LEU A 613 -15.55 10.11 -17.08
CA LEU A 613 -16.74 10.17 -17.91
C LEU A 613 -18.01 10.34 -17.09
N LEU A 614 -18.16 9.58 -16.01
CA LEU A 614 -19.34 9.63 -15.15
C LEU A 614 -19.38 10.89 -14.27
N MET A 615 -18.20 11.41 -13.88
CA MET A 615 -18.11 12.71 -13.22
C MET A 615 -18.54 13.86 -14.15
N MET A 616 -18.23 13.78 -15.45
CA MET A 616 -18.72 14.71 -16.46
C MET A 616 -20.25 14.64 -16.60
N LEU A 617 -20.85 13.44 -16.62
CA LEU A 617 -22.29 13.25 -16.64
C LEU A 617 -22.98 13.89 -15.43
N GLY A 618 -22.50 13.56 -14.21
CA GLY A 618 -23.06 14.12 -12.98
C GLY A 618 -22.90 15.63 -12.88
N SER A 619 -21.76 16.17 -13.35
CA SER A 619 -21.53 17.61 -13.43
C SER A 619 -22.49 18.29 -14.42
N ALA A 620 -22.72 17.70 -15.59
CA ALA A 620 -23.67 18.24 -16.57
C ALA A 620 -25.08 18.33 -15.97
N TYR A 621 -25.55 17.30 -15.24
CA TYR A 621 -26.81 17.38 -14.53
C TYR A 621 -26.80 18.46 -13.43
N ALA A 622 -25.71 18.56 -12.64
CA ALA A 622 -25.62 19.55 -11.56
C ALA A 622 -25.71 20.98 -12.08
N TYR A 623 -25.05 21.28 -13.19
CA TYR A 623 -25.03 22.62 -13.78
C TYR A 623 -26.23 22.92 -14.68
N ALA A 624 -26.93 21.88 -15.16
CA ALA A 624 -28.25 22.03 -15.81
C ALA A 624 -29.41 22.07 -14.80
N ASP A 625 -29.15 22.28 -13.52
CA ASP A 625 -30.10 22.44 -12.40
C ASP A 625 -30.95 21.18 -12.08
N ARG A 626 -30.47 19.99 -12.52
CA ARG A 626 -31.04 18.70 -12.13
C ARG A 626 -30.24 18.08 -10.96
N LEU A 627 -30.28 18.82 -9.85
CA LEU A 627 -29.53 18.48 -8.64
C LEU A 627 -29.95 17.15 -8.02
N ASP A 628 -31.21 16.75 -8.19
CA ASP A 628 -31.75 15.44 -7.82
C ASP A 628 -31.04 14.29 -8.54
N ARG A 629 -30.80 14.46 -9.85
CA ARG A 629 -30.09 13.45 -10.66
C ARG A 629 -28.61 13.40 -10.33
N ALA A 630 -27.96 14.56 -10.18
CA ALA A 630 -26.57 14.65 -9.81
C ALA A 630 -26.31 13.98 -8.45
N GLU A 631 -27.13 14.29 -7.42
CA GLU A 631 -27.05 13.67 -6.10
C GLU A 631 -27.20 12.14 -6.19
N SER A 632 -28.22 11.66 -6.94
CA SER A 632 -28.46 10.23 -7.11
C SER A 632 -27.27 9.50 -7.74
N LEU A 633 -26.66 10.07 -8.80
CA LEU A 633 -25.49 9.51 -9.47
C LEU A 633 -24.26 9.46 -8.56
N PHE A 634 -23.93 10.56 -7.86
CA PHE A 634 -22.77 10.58 -6.99
C PHE A 634 -22.95 9.74 -5.73
N ALA A 635 -24.20 9.66 -5.19
CA ALA A 635 -24.52 8.71 -4.12
C ALA A 635 -24.44 7.25 -4.59
N GLU A 636 -24.78 6.95 -5.84
CA GLU A 636 -24.56 5.64 -6.46
C GLU A 636 -23.06 5.33 -6.59
N ALA A 637 -22.24 6.31 -7.00
CA ALA A 637 -20.78 6.18 -7.03
C ALA A 637 -20.22 5.79 -5.66
N LEU A 638 -20.63 6.49 -4.62
CA LEU A 638 -20.18 6.20 -3.24
C LEU A 638 -20.57 4.79 -2.80
N ARG A 639 -21.81 4.35 -3.09
CA ARG A 639 -22.23 2.98 -2.77
C ARG A 639 -21.47 1.94 -3.60
N ALA A 640 -21.27 2.17 -4.90
CA ALA A 640 -20.54 1.26 -5.77
C ALA A 640 -19.08 1.13 -5.34
N TYR A 641 -18.39 2.26 -5.11
CA TYR A 641 -17.00 2.23 -4.65
C TYR A 641 -16.87 1.63 -3.24
N THR A 642 -17.76 1.96 -2.31
CA THR A 642 -17.74 1.39 -0.96
C THR A 642 -18.01 -0.11 -1.00
N GLY A 643 -18.99 -0.55 -1.80
CA GLY A 643 -19.36 -1.97 -1.97
C GLY A 643 -18.27 -2.78 -2.68
N ALA A 644 -17.55 -2.18 -3.63
CA ALA A 644 -16.36 -2.77 -4.26
C ALA A 644 -15.08 -2.58 -3.42
N GLY A 645 -15.20 -1.94 -2.25
CA GLY A 645 -14.09 -1.65 -1.35
C GLY A 645 -13.17 -0.52 -1.80
N TRP A 646 -13.56 0.26 -2.80
CA TRP A 646 -12.73 1.35 -3.33
C TRP A 646 -12.70 2.53 -2.36
N ARG A 647 -11.50 3.01 -1.97
CA ARG A 647 -11.38 4.16 -1.04
C ARG A 647 -10.35 5.14 -1.59
N GLY A 648 -9.57 5.46 -1.93
CA GLY A 648 -8.58 6.41 -2.44
C GLY A 648 -9.19 7.55 -3.26
N GLY A 649 -8.58 7.82 -4.42
CA GLY A 649 -8.90 8.94 -5.29
C GLY A 649 -10.33 8.94 -5.81
N HIS A 650 -10.88 7.77 -6.15
CA HIS A 650 -12.23 7.64 -6.67
C HIS A 650 -13.28 8.05 -5.63
N LEU A 651 -13.14 7.57 -4.39
CA LEU A 651 -14.05 7.93 -3.30
C LEU A 651 -13.90 9.41 -2.91
N SER A 652 -12.67 9.94 -2.92
CA SER A 652 -12.42 11.36 -2.72
C SER A 652 -13.14 12.20 -3.77
N LEU A 653 -13.01 11.85 -5.05
CA LEU A 653 -13.60 12.58 -6.15
C LEU A 653 -15.13 12.49 -6.11
N ALA A 654 -15.70 11.31 -5.83
CA ALA A 654 -17.14 11.11 -5.68
C ALA A 654 -17.72 11.97 -4.54
N ASN A 655 -17.05 12.02 -3.38
CA ASN A 655 -17.43 12.91 -2.27
C ASN A 655 -17.30 14.39 -2.65
N ALA A 656 -16.25 14.78 -3.38
CA ALA A 656 -16.08 16.17 -3.81
C ALA A 656 -17.25 16.64 -4.70
N PHE A 657 -17.67 15.81 -5.66
CA PHE A 657 -18.78 16.12 -6.55
C PHE A 657 -20.15 16.01 -5.86
N LEU A 658 -20.34 15.07 -4.93
CA LEU A 658 -21.54 15.04 -4.10
C LEU A 658 -21.64 16.28 -3.21
N GLY A 659 -20.52 16.68 -2.61
CA GLY A 659 -20.43 17.92 -1.84
C GLY A 659 -20.75 19.17 -2.68
N LEU A 660 -20.31 19.21 -3.95
CA LEU A 660 -20.69 20.25 -4.90
C LEU A 660 -22.22 20.25 -5.16
N ALA A 661 -22.83 19.08 -5.34
CA ALA A 661 -24.28 18.97 -5.51
C ALA A 661 -25.02 19.48 -4.27
N TYR A 662 -24.63 19.10 -3.06
CA TYR A 662 -25.19 19.61 -1.81
C TYR A 662 -25.00 21.12 -1.65
N ARG A 663 -23.83 21.65 -2.03
CA ARG A 663 -23.54 23.08 -2.02
C ARG A 663 -24.52 23.84 -2.92
N ARG A 664 -24.80 23.34 -4.11
CA ARG A 664 -25.76 23.94 -5.07
C ARG A 664 -27.21 23.83 -4.60
N GLN A 665 -27.57 22.77 -3.88
CA GLN A 665 -28.89 22.63 -3.23
C GLN A 665 -29.08 23.55 -2.02
N GLY A 666 -28.02 24.23 -1.53
CA GLY A 666 -28.05 25.04 -0.31
C GLY A 666 -27.93 24.21 0.98
N ARG A 667 -27.67 22.92 0.91
CA ARG A 667 -27.40 22.03 2.05
C ARG A 667 -25.94 22.17 2.52
N LEU A 668 -25.63 23.36 3.03
CA LEU A 668 -24.24 23.78 3.29
C LEU A 668 -23.53 22.96 4.36
N ARG A 669 -24.26 22.40 5.35
CA ARG A 669 -23.66 21.52 6.38
C ARG A 669 -23.28 20.17 5.81
N ASP A 670 -24.17 19.56 5.02
CA ASP A 670 -23.94 18.28 4.36
C ASP A 670 -22.77 18.43 3.37
N ALA A 671 -22.74 19.52 2.61
CA ALA A 671 -21.68 19.84 1.69
C ALA A 671 -20.32 19.93 2.41
N GLU A 672 -20.24 20.64 3.54
CA GLU A 672 -19.00 20.78 4.31
C GLU A 672 -18.52 19.41 4.83
N THR A 673 -19.41 18.62 5.44
CA THR A 673 -19.06 17.29 5.96
C THR A 673 -18.49 16.40 4.86
N THR A 674 -19.19 16.34 3.72
CA THR A 674 -18.79 15.51 2.57
C THR A 674 -17.47 15.99 1.95
N LEU A 675 -17.26 17.32 1.85
CA LEU A 675 -16.02 17.89 1.30
C LEU A 675 -14.81 17.76 2.24
N ARG A 676 -15.01 17.76 3.55
CA ARG A 676 -13.93 17.42 4.50
C ARG A 676 -13.50 15.97 4.38
N GLU A 677 -14.46 15.06 4.23
CA GLU A 677 -14.16 13.66 3.94
C GLU A 677 -13.41 13.51 2.60
N ALA A 678 -13.88 14.20 1.55
CA ALA A 678 -13.21 14.21 0.25
C ALA A 678 -11.76 14.67 0.37
N LEU A 679 -11.50 15.75 1.11
CA LEU A 679 -10.17 16.32 1.30
C LEU A 679 -9.27 15.38 2.12
N SER A 680 -9.78 14.78 3.18
CA SER A 680 -9.05 13.78 3.98
C SER A 680 -8.63 12.57 3.14
N LEU A 681 -9.51 12.11 2.23
CA LEU A 681 -9.17 11.04 1.29
C LEU A 681 -8.15 11.50 0.24
N ALA A 682 -8.26 12.74 -0.25
CA ALA A 682 -7.31 13.31 -1.22
C ALA A 682 -5.89 13.44 -0.65
N GLU A 683 -5.75 13.83 0.60
CA GLU A 683 -4.45 13.92 1.29
C GLU A 683 -3.70 12.58 1.30
N ARG A 684 -4.44 11.47 1.44
CA ARG A 684 -3.87 10.11 1.45
C ARG A 684 -3.34 9.67 0.09
N VAL A 685 -3.92 10.20 -1.00
CA VAL A 685 -3.51 9.84 -2.38
C VAL A 685 -2.32 10.67 -2.83
N GLY A 686 -2.26 11.95 -2.44
CA GLY A 686 -1.15 12.83 -2.76
C GLY A 686 -1.57 14.25 -3.17
N ARG A 687 -0.69 15.21 -2.89
CA ARG A 687 -0.88 16.62 -3.26
C ARG A 687 -0.65 16.83 -4.75
N GLY A 688 -1.38 17.76 -5.33
CA GLY A 688 -1.20 18.19 -6.73
C GLY A 688 -2.12 17.50 -7.74
N LEU A 689 -2.80 16.42 -7.36
CA LEU A 689 -3.75 15.72 -8.22
C LEU A 689 -5.05 16.52 -8.41
N PRO A 690 -5.80 16.34 -9.52
CA PRO A 690 -7.07 17.04 -9.77
C PRO A 690 -8.11 16.89 -8.65
N LEU A 691 -8.17 15.72 -8.02
CA LEU A 691 -9.07 15.42 -6.89
C LEU A 691 -8.79 16.29 -5.66
N TYR A 692 -7.54 16.59 -5.39
CA TYR A 692 -7.10 17.45 -4.30
C TYR A 692 -7.58 18.90 -4.51
N TRP A 693 -7.42 19.41 -5.74
CA TRP A 693 -7.89 20.73 -6.11
C TRP A 693 -9.42 20.84 -6.08
N SER A 694 -10.14 19.82 -6.54
CA SER A 694 -11.61 19.80 -6.52
C SER A 694 -12.15 19.80 -5.09
N SER A 695 -11.57 19.00 -4.20
CA SER A 695 -11.96 18.90 -2.80
C SER A 695 -11.68 20.21 -2.05
N THR A 696 -10.47 20.78 -2.20
CA THR A 696 -10.09 22.05 -1.57
C THR A 696 -10.95 23.21 -2.07
N CYS A 697 -11.15 23.32 -3.39
CA CYS A 697 -11.96 24.37 -4.00
C CYS A 697 -13.40 24.34 -3.53
N GLY A 698 -14.02 23.13 -3.51
CA GLY A 698 -15.39 22.94 -3.05
C GLY A 698 -15.55 23.28 -1.57
N LEU A 699 -14.59 22.89 -0.72
CA LEU A 699 -14.61 23.19 0.71
C LEU A 699 -14.48 24.69 0.99
N VAL A 700 -13.53 25.37 0.33
CA VAL A 700 -13.35 26.83 0.44
C VAL A 700 -14.62 27.56 0.00
N ASP A 701 -15.23 27.16 -1.14
CA ASP A 701 -16.51 27.74 -1.61
C ASP A 701 -17.65 27.55 -0.61
N THR A 702 -17.73 26.39 0.00
CA THR A 702 -18.76 26.07 0.98
C THR A 702 -18.58 26.84 2.28
N LEU A 703 -17.36 26.96 2.81
CA LEU A 703 -17.06 27.74 4.01
C LEU A 703 -17.34 29.24 3.79
N LEU A 704 -16.99 29.77 2.61
CA LEU A 704 -17.35 31.14 2.24
C LEU A 704 -18.87 31.34 2.24
N ALA A 705 -19.63 30.40 1.68
CA ALA A 705 -21.10 30.50 1.66
C ALA A 705 -21.71 30.40 3.06
N ARG A 706 -21.05 29.74 4.01
CA ARG A 706 -21.46 29.71 5.43
C ARG A 706 -20.99 30.92 6.23
N GLY A 707 -20.19 31.81 5.65
CA GLY A 707 -19.61 32.98 6.33
C GLY A 707 -18.40 32.67 7.21
N HIS A 708 -17.80 31.48 7.10
CA HIS A 708 -16.62 31.05 7.84
C HIS A 708 -15.33 31.48 7.10
N VAL A 709 -15.14 32.80 6.95
CA VAL A 709 -14.09 33.39 6.11
C VAL A 709 -12.69 33.06 6.62
N GLU A 710 -12.47 33.16 7.93
CA GLU A 710 -11.16 32.89 8.54
C GLU A 710 -10.76 31.41 8.38
N GLU A 711 -11.71 30.50 8.54
CA GLU A 711 -11.50 29.07 8.34
C GLU A 711 -11.24 28.73 6.86
N ALA A 712 -12.01 29.35 5.94
CA ALA A 712 -11.78 29.22 4.50
C ALA A 712 -10.37 29.69 4.10
N TRP A 713 -9.89 30.78 4.70
CA TRP A 713 -8.53 31.27 4.49
C TRP A 713 -7.47 30.32 5.04
N SER A 714 -7.66 29.81 6.26
CA SER A 714 -6.76 28.84 6.88
C SER A 714 -6.62 27.58 6.02
N ILE A 715 -7.74 27.04 5.52
CA ILE A 715 -7.76 25.88 4.60
C ILE A 715 -7.00 26.22 3.30
N ALA A 716 -7.25 27.39 2.73
CA ALA A 716 -6.58 27.83 1.50
C ALA A 716 -5.05 27.95 1.67
N GLU A 717 -4.57 28.43 2.81
CA GLU A 717 -3.14 28.51 3.13
C GLU A 717 -2.54 27.12 3.38
N GLN A 718 -3.18 26.29 4.20
CA GLN A 718 -2.73 24.95 4.55
C GLN A 718 -2.57 24.08 3.30
N TYR A 719 -3.49 24.18 2.36
CA TYR A 719 -3.55 23.34 1.17
C TYR A 719 -2.97 24.00 -0.09
N GLY A 720 -2.34 25.16 0.03
CA GLY A 720 -1.68 25.84 -1.08
C GLY A 720 -2.63 26.25 -2.20
N PHE A 721 -3.85 26.69 -1.86
CA PHE A 721 -4.88 27.13 -2.82
C PHE A 721 -4.51 28.46 -3.49
N ALA A 722 -3.46 28.43 -4.31
CA ALA A 722 -2.83 29.57 -4.98
C ALA A 722 -2.18 29.14 -6.32
N PRO A 723 -1.91 30.09 -7.24
CA PRO A 723 -1.14 29.77 -8.46
C PRO A 723 0.24 29.16 -8.15
N PRO A 724 0.77 28.26 -9.03
CA PRO A 724 0.20 27.85 -10.31
C PRO A 724 -1.00 26.92 -10.14
N TYR A 725 -2.02 27.11 -10.99
CA TYR A 725 -3.21 26.26 -10.99
C TYR A 725 -3.00 25.03 -11.88
N PRO A 726 -3.73 23.91 -11.62
CA PRO A 726 -3.67 22.74 -12.49
C PRO A 726 -4.17 23.06 -13.90
N SER A 727 -3.64 22.37 -14.89
CA SER A 727 -4.10 22.46 -16.28
C SER A 727 -5.47 21.81 -16.52
N THR A 728 -5.96 21.02 -15.57
CA THR A 728 -7.24 20.31 -15.62
C THR A 728 -8.41 21.19 -15.16
N ILE A 729 -9.61 20.88 -15.67
CA ILE A 729 -10.85 21.54 -15.21
C ILE A 729 -11.12 21.20 -13.76
N VAL A 730 -11.29 22.21 -12.93
CA VAL A 730 -11.73 22.10 -11.54
C VAL A 730 -13.12 22.75 -11.40
N LEU A 731 -14.02 22.06 -10.76
CA LEU A 731 -15.39 22.53 -10.48
C LEU A 731 -15.63 22.60 -8.96
N PRO A 732 -16.11 23.78 -8.44
CA PRO A 732 -16.38 25.04 -9.13
C PRO A 732 -15.09 25.73 -9.64
N ASP A 733 -15.22 26.72 -10.51
CA ASP A 733 -14.05 27.42 -11.09
C ASP A 733 -13.13 28.01 -10.01
N ILE A 734 -11.87 27.56 -10.06
CA ILE A 734 -10.86 27.82 -9.01
C ILE A 734 -10.54 29.31 -8.84
N ARG A 735 -10.46 30.07 -9.95
CA ARG A 735 -10.18 31.51 -9.90
C ARG A 735 -11.36 32.29 -9.32
N SER A 736 -12.59 31.87 -9.68
CA SER A 736 -13.81 32.48 -9.15
C SER A 736 -13.92 32.26 -7.63
N VAL A 737 -13.58 31.07 -7.14
CA VAL A 737 -13.59 30.79 -5.70
C VAL A 737 -12.51 31.55 -4.97
N ARG A 738 -11.27 31.55 -5.50
CA ARG A 738 -10.16 32.27 -4.91
C ARG A 738 -10.38 33.78 -4.93
N GLY A 739 -10.89 34.32 -6.02
CA GLY A 739 -11.21 35.75 -6.10
C GLY A 739 -12.21 36.20 -5.03
N ARG A 740 -13.27 35.39 -4.81
CA ARG A 740 -14.24 35.66 -3.72
C ARG A 740 -13.60 35.54 -2.33
N LEU A 741 -12.72 34.57 -2.13
CA LEU A 741 -11.97 34.40 -0.88
C LEU A 741 -11.10 35.64 -0.61
N LEU A 742 -10.32 36.09 -1.61
CA LEU A 742 -9.47 37.28 -1.50
C LEU A 742 -10.28 38.56 -1.19
N LEU A 743 -11.43 38.74 -1.83
CA LEU A 743 -12.34 39.84 -1.50
C LEU A 743 -12.85 39.76 -0.07
N ALA A 744 -13.20 38.55 0.40
CA ALA A 744 -13.74 38.36 1.75
C ALA A 744 -12.70 38.64 2.85
N VAL A 745 -11.41 38.40 2.60
CA VAL A 745 -10.31 38.70 3.53
C VAL A 745 -9.74 40.11 3.33
N GLY A 746 -10.31 40.93 2.43
CA GLY A 746 -9.93 42.33 2.21
C GLY A 746 -8.77 42.58 1.23
N ARG A 747 -8.29 41.54 0.55
CA ARG A 747 -7.27 41.62 -0.53
C ARG A 747 -7.94 41.98 -1.86
N THR A 748 -8.54 43.17 -1.93
CA THR A 748 -9.49 43.58 -2.97
C THR A 748 -8.87 43.59 -4.38
N GLU A 749 -7.68 44.13 -4.55
CA GLU A 749 -7.03 44.22 -5.87
C GLU A 749 -6.72 42.82 -6.45
N GLU A 750 -6.17 41.96 -5.64
CA GLU A 750 -5.88 40.58 -6.03
C GLU A 750 -7.16 39.78 -6.33
N GLY A 751 -8.18 39.98 -5.53
CA GLY A 751 -9.48 39.35 -5.73
C GLY A 751 -10.14 39.77 -7.05
N ILE A 752 -10.08 41.04 -7.42
CA ILE A 752 -10.57 41.56 -8.70
C ILE A 752 -9.78 40.96 -9.86
N ASN A 753 -8.45 40.90 -9.76
CA ASN A 753 -7.61 40.32 -10.80
C ASN A 753 -7.94 38.85 -11.07
N GLU A 754 -8.17 38.05 -10.02
CA GLU A 754 -8.57 36.64 -10.19
C GLU A 754 -9.96 36.52 -10.83
N LEU A 755 -10.93 37.35 -10.45
CA LEU A 755 -12.28 37.31 -11.03
C LEU A 755 -12.27 37.75 -12.49
N GLU A 756 -11.53 38.81 -12.85
CA GLU A 756 -11.35 39.24 -14.25
C GLU A 756 -10.67 38.14 -15.10
N ALA A 757 -9.68 37.45 -14.54
CA ALA A 757 -9.04 36.33 -15.21
C ALA A 757 -10.02 35.16 -15.42
N ALA A 758 -10.90 34.87 -14.46
CA ALA A 758 -11.97 33.89 -14.60
C ALA A 758 -12.98 34.30 -15.70
N GLU A 759 -13.40 35.58 -15.72
CA GLU A 759 -14.33 36.10 -16.72
C GLU A 759 -13.75 36.08 -18.14
N LYS A 760 -12.47 36.39 -18.32
CA LYS A 760 -11.77 36.30 -19.62
C LYS A 760 -11.76 34.88 -20.16
N ARG A 761 -11.58 33.89 -19.29
CA ARG A 761 -11.71 32.46 -19.65
C ARG A 761 -13.16 32.08 -20.00
N GLY A 762 -14.13 32.53 -19.25
CA GLY A 762 -15.57 32.32 -19.50
C GLY A 762 -16.11 33.10 -20.70
N GLY A 763 -15.65 34.33 -20.90
CA GLY A 763 -16.10 35.22 -22.00
C GLY A 763 -15.61 34.85 -23.38
N GLY A 764 -14.51 34.09 -23.48
CA GLY A 764 -14.10 33.41 -24.73
C GLY A 764 -15.09 32.32 -25.12
N ARG A 765 -15.82 31.79 -24.18
CA ARG A 765 -16.81 30.72 -24.33
C ARG A 765 -18.22 31.21 -24.69
N ALA A 766 -18.57 32.49 -24.44
CA ALA A 766 -19.95 33.01 -24.54
C ALA A 766 -20.20 34.04 -25.66
N ARG A 767 -19.28 34.34 -26.59
CA ARG A 767 -19.52 35.26 -27.73
C ARG A 767 -20.15 34.56 -28.95
N GLY A 768 -21.28 33.91 -28.77
CA GLY A 768 -22.28 33.72 -29.81
C GLY A 768 -23.36 34.81 -29.70
N LYS A 769 -23.71 35.47 -30.80
CA LYS A 769 -24.59 36.64 -30.97
C LYS A 769 -25.78 36.72 -29.99
N PRO A 770 -26.16 37.94 -29.52
CA PRO A 770 -27.33 38.10 -28.67
C PRO A 770 -28.62 37.77 -29.45
N GLY A 771 -29.16 36.59 -29.22
CA GLY A 771 -30.52 36.26 -29.51
C GLY A 771 -31.44 36.86 -28.46
N LYS A 772 -32.62 37.39 -28.88
CA LYS A 772 -33.65 38.11 -28.11
C LYS A 772 -33.89 37.58 -26.68
N PRO A 773 -34.27 38.47 -25.74
CA PRO A 773 -34.47 38.10 -24.35
C PRO A 773 -35.75 37.28 -24.15
N GLY A 774 -35.57 36.01 -23.92
CA GLY A 774 -36.56 35.09 -23.34
C GLY A 774 -36.00 34.48 -22.08
N GLY A 775 -36.66 34.72 -20.96
CA GLY A 775 -36.28 34.54 -19.58
C GLY A 775 -35.42 33.35 -19.17
N GLY A 776 -34.46 33.58 -18.28
CA GLY A 776 -33.90 32.60 -17.41
C GLY A 776 -32.58 31.96 -17.89
N GLY A 777 -31.55 32.75 -18.23
CA GLY A 777 -30.21 32.24 -18.50
C GLY A 777 -29.25 32.53 -17.33
N GLY A 778 -28.96 31.55 -16.49
CA GLY A 778 -27.94 31.62 -15.50
C GLY A 778 -26.59 31.18 -16.10
N GLY A 779 -25.87 32.09 -16.78
CA GLY A 779 -24.47 31.87 -17.18
C GLY A 779 -23.56 31.75 -15.96
N PHE A 780 -22.41 31.13 -16.13
CA PHE A 780 -21.35 30.88 -15.14
C PHE A 780 -20.93 32.11 -14.28
N ALA A 781 -21.33 33.33 -14.62
CA ALA A 781 -20.90 34.57 -14.03
C ALA A 781 -21.99 35.33 -13.23
N ARG A 782 -23.19 34.82 -13.04
CA ARG A 782 -24.24 35.56 -12.28
C ARG A 782 -24.79 34.73 -11.13
N VAL A 783 -24.01 34.66 -10.04
CA VAL A 783 -24.60 34.59 -8.70
C VAL A 783 -24.87 36.02 -8.28
N PRO A 784 -26.13 36.44 -7.99
CA PRO A 784 -26.38 37.79 -7.51
C PRO A 784 -25.60 38.02 -6.22
N ALA A 785 -24.84 39.09 -6.15
CA ALA A 785 -24.26 39.58 -4.91
C ALA A 785 -25.44 39.84 -3.94
N GLY A 786 -25.61 38.95 -2.96
CA GLY A 786 -26.47 39.23 -1.83
C GLY A 786 -25.97 40.48 -1.13
N PRO A 787 -26.87 41.24 -0.48
CA PRO A 787 -26.50 42.50 0.15
C PRO A 787 -25.38 42.25 1.16
N VAL A 788 -24.30 43.02 1.03
CA VAL A 788 -23.21 43.08 1.98
C VAL A 788 -23.79 43.50 3.34
N PRO A 789 -23.64 42.71 4.40
CA PRO A 789 -24.10 43.15 5.71
C PRO A 789 -23.30 44.35 6.17
N PRO A 790 -23.92 45.35 6.87
CA PRO A 790 -23.25 46.56 7.33
C PRO A 790 -22.12 46.16 8.30
N ARG A 791 -20.96 46.82 8.13
CA ARG A 791 -19.77 46.65 8.98
C ARG A 791 -20.13 46.85 10.47
N PRO A 792 -19.72 45.94 11.39
CA PRO A 792 -19.71 46.28 12.80
C PRO A 792 -18.72 47.45 13.03
N GLY A 793 -19.21 48.53 13.65
CA GLY A 793 -18.44 49.74 13.90
C GLY A 793 -17.19 49.43 14.78
N ILE A 794 -16.04 49.86 14.30
CA ILE A 794 -14.79 49.88 15.07
C ILE A 794 -14.97 50.89 16.21
N PRO A 795 -14.83 50.55 17.52
CA PRO A 795 -14.79 51.54 18.57
C PRO A 795 -13.56 52.42 18.42
N ARG A 796 -13.76 53.72 18.35
CA ARG A 796 -12.67 54.69 18.37
C ARG A 796 -11.95 54.64 19.72
N PRO A 797 -10.61 54.77 19.79
CA PRO A 797 -9.90 54.83 21.04
C PRO A 797 -10.26 56.11 21.81
N CYS A 798 -10.67 55.92 23.06
CA CYS A 798 -10.96 57.02 23.98
C CYS A 798 -9.67 57.71 24.36
N SER A 799 -9.67 59.04 24.13
CA SER A 799 -8.58 59.97 24.46
C SER A 799 -8.27 59.94 25.96
N SER A 800 -6.98 59.92 26.24
CA SER A 800 -6.32 60.07 27.54
C SER A 800 -6.97 61.12 28.46
N ARG A 801 -7.36 60.72 29.66
CA ARG A 801 -7.40 61.56 30.87
C ARG A 801 -6.37 61.04 31.86
N ARG A 802 -5.38 61.88 32.12
CA ARG A 802 -4.46 61.76 33.25
C ARG A 802 -5.26 61.95 34.55
N LEU A 803 -5.03 61.12 35.53
CA LEU A 803 -5.33 61.38 36.94
C LEU A 803 -4.03 61.37 37.74
N PRO A 804 -3.93 62.26 38.78
CA PRO A 804 -2.68 62.51 39.45
C PRO A 804 -2.42 61.50 40.59
N LEU A 805 -1.12 61.41 40.92
CA LEU A 805 -0.57 60.73 42.04
C LEU A 805 -1.11 61.26 43.39
N SER A 806 -1.55 60.45 44.28
CA SER A 806 -1.31 60.44 45.71
C SER A 806 -1.44 59.06 46.28
#